data_1654e29f77e8f4c89406aa4a8b2cf3ee
#
_entry.id   1654e29f77e8f4c89406aa4a8b2cf3ee
#
_cell.length_a   1.000
_cell.length_b   1.000
_cell.length_c   1.000
_cell.angle_alpha   90.00
_cell.angle_beta   90.00
_cell.angle_gamma   90.00
#
_symmetry.space_group_name_H-M   'P 1'
#
loop_
_entity.id
_entity.type
_entity.pdbx_description
1 polymer ?
#
loop_
_entity_poly.entity_id
_entity_poly.type
_entity_poly.pdbx_seq_one_letter_code
_entity_poly.pdbx_strand_id
1 'polypeptide(L)'
;MQQPHQIYLNKFQQQSLFMGAKDERDIAARRTGKTDGLVAPYVWAASNSMPGMLGAWLAVSRQQGYSKTIPATMAAMERMFGFTIGVHIGWGRPPSHVRPSIFKPKNYDNIIWFANGAQWAMISLAQTASANSYTFSAAVGDECRFFPKKKIDEEFTPALSGQTHPMGDINFSDYNPYYKSTRYVSDASLTAKGSWLEQEEEKLDMEIDTGRFKGKTYRWVQEQLEDYANKVIRYNDLLYRAKKEGHAVHVVPAEVRQIIRAVALKMMNHEGQFCIMPNHGQRITKGMVNMAVNYKLVSADDAELIYDHEYLLTPEEDFEMQMFLRSKKFTEGYLRELRCSAFVVRRASTLENIDILGEAYIRQMKRDLPAYTFMVSILNIKMKKSNDGFYSNLDIEHVHGYIPDEIDPLSQANFSTRKASGVIDGRMVTAESYQPDFKELSERNDCRMDADCVPTLPLYIALDYNANINTLVVGQVYEREGMQCVNVIKSFYVKNERKLTELITDFSNYYTPKRAVCRDVTYFYDATAKQGASYATTDERFFMSVIRELERNGWNVTGVDMGAPEKHDVKHRIINNALAHIESPAIRINQPNNPDLIVALELCEVQISYKGFRKDKSGEKRPETEDSLPLQQRTDFTDAFDSLYLGCKYFRGSMGWFVLPNGN
;
A
#
# COMPACT_ATOMS: atom_id res chain seq x y z
N MET A 1 -14.41 -24.85 25.27
CA MET A 1 -13.16 -24.49 24.53
C MET A 1 -13.58 -24.02 23.15
N GLN A 2 -13.32 -22.75 22.81
CA GLN A 2 -13.51 -22.29 21.42
C GLN A 2 -12.55 -23.09 20.55
N GLN A 3 -13.03 -23.59 19.41
CA GLN A 3 -12.16 -24.24 18.44
C GLN A 3 -11.05 -23.24 18.02
N PRO A 4 -9.80 -23.70 17.88
CA PRO A 4 -8.73 -22.83 17.43
C PRO A 4 -9.09 -22.24 16.06
N HIS A 5 -9.07 -20.92 15.97
CA HIS A 5 -9.29 -20.22 14.72
C HIS A 5 -8.20 -20.62 13.73
N GLN A 6 -8.58 -21.26 12.63
CA GLN A 6 -7.65 -21.49 11.52
C GLN A 6 -7.49 -20.19 10.72
N ILE A 7 -6.27 -19.65 10.74
CA ILE A 7 -5.90 -18.48 9.94
C ILE A 7 -5.13 -18.97 8.74
N TYR A 8 -5.59 -18.61 7.53
CA TYR A 8 -4.83 -18.81 6.31
C TYR A 8 -3.95 -17.59 6.05
N LEU A 9 -2.65 -17.83 5.90
CA LEU A 9 -1.67 -16.86 5.41
C LEU A 9 -0.97 -17.45 4.20
N ASN A 10 -0.89 -16.68 3.11
CA ASN A 10 -0.10 -17.09 1.96
C ASN A 10 1.41 -17.05 2.28
N LYS A 11 2.24 -17.64 1.40
CA LYS A 11 3.68 -17.78 1.65
C LYS A 11 4.36 -16.44 1.91
N PHE A 12 4.04 -15.41 1.17
CA PHE A 12 4.61 -14.07 1.34
C PHE A 12 4.30 -13.47 2.73
N GLN A 13 3.07 -13.64 3.20
CA GLN A 13 2.64 -13.19 4.53
C GLN A 13 3.33 -14.00 5.65
N GLN A 14 3.40 -15.33 5.48
CA GLN A 14 4.10 -16.20 6.43
C GLN A 14 5.59 -15.84 6.52
N GLN A 15 6.24 -15.57 5.38
CA GLN A 15 7.63 -15.11 5.37
C GLN A 15 7.81 -13.84 6.21
N SER A 16 6.98 -12.82 6.00
CA SER A 16 7.04 -11.58 6.80
C SER A 16 6.92 -11.85 8.30
N LEU A 17 5.92 -12.66 8.67
CA LEU A 17 5.68 -13.01 10.07
C LEU A 17 6.88 -13.72 10.71
N PHE A 18 7.48 -14.69 10.02
CA PHE A 18 8.59 -15.48 10.56
C PHE A 18 9.94 -14.76 10.47
N MET A 19 10.15 -13.90 9.48
CA MET A 19 11.32 -13.03 9.42
C MET A 19 11.35 -12.07 10.60
N GLY A 20 10.26 -11.39 10.87
CA GLY A 20 10.15 -10.44 11.99
C GLY A 20 11.21 -9.35 11.92
N ALA A 21 11.51 -8.84 10.72
CA ALA A 21 12.52 -7.83 10.47
C ALA A 21 12.16 -6.50 11.15
N LYS A 22 13.20 -5.75 11.58
CA LYS A 22 13.04 -4.43 12.19
C LYS A 22 12.43 -3.45 11.21
N ASP A 23 13.03 -3.31 10.04
CA ASP A 23 12.55 -2.42 9.00
C ASP A 23 12.18 -3.24 7.76
N GLU A 24 10.92 -3.15 7.34
CA GLU A 24 10.43 -3.91 6.21
C GLU A 24 9.60 -3.04 5.27
N ARG A 25 9.86 -3.21 3.97
CA ARG A 25 9.19 -2.57 2.85
C ARG A 25 8.53 -3.66 2.00
N ASP A 26 7.21 -3.70 2.02
CA ASP A 26 6.46 -4.69 1.27
C ASP A 26 5.78 -4.04 0.06
N ILE A 27 6.29 -4.33 -1.12
CA ILE A 27 5.70 -3.91 -2.40
C ILE A 27 4.86 -5.08 -2.90
N ALA A 28 3.58 -5.07 -2.57
CA ALA A 28 2.71 -6.20 -2.80
C ALA A 28 1.50 -5.81 -3.66
N ALA A 29 1.26 -6.54 -4.73
CA ALA A 29 0.18 -6.30 -5.69
C ALA A 29 -1.21 -6.25 -5.00
N ARG A 30 -2.21 -5.79 -5.73
CA ARG A 30 -3.59 -5.77 -5.23
C ARG A 30 -4.06 -7.17 -4.86
N ARG A 31 -4.90 -7.29 -3.81
CA ARG A 31 -5.47 -8.57 -3.33
C ARG A 31 -4.46 -9.59 -2.79
N THR A 32 -3.23 -9.20 -2.48
CA THR A 32 -2.26 -10.05 -1.76
C THR A 32 -2.59 -10.22 -0.28
N GLY A 33 -3.61 -9.53 0.25
CA GLY A 33 -3.98 -9.58 1.67
C GLY A 33 -3.04 -8.78 2.58
N LYS A 34 -2.54 -7.63 2.09
CA LYS A 34 -1.59 -6.76 2.82
C LYS A 34 -2.06 -6.39 4.24
N THR A 35 -3.29 -5.93 4.35
CA THR A 35 -3.85 -5.48 5.63
C THR A 35 -3.92 -6.62 6.64
N ASP A 36 -4.46 -7.77 6.25
CA ASP A 36 -4.65 -8.93 7.12
C ASP A 36 -3.32 -9.61 7.47
N GLY A 37 -2.45 -9.81 6.47
CA GLY A 37 -1.26 -10.63 6.64
C GLY A 37 0.04 -9.88 6.94
N LEU A 38 0.10 -8.56 6.75
CA LEU A 38 1.31 -7.76 6.98
C LEU A 38 1.08 -6.68 8.04
N VAL A 39 0.06 -5.82 7.84
CA VAL A 39 -0.19 -4.67 8.73
C VAL A 39 -0.70 -5.12 10.09
N ALA A 40 -1.80 -5.91 10.13
CA ALA A 40 -2.40 -6.34 11.38
C ALA A 40 -1.46 -7.21 12.26
N PRO A 41 -0.74 -8.22 11.72
CA PRO A 41 0.22 -8.98 12.51
C PRO A 41 1.38 -8.14 13.06
N TYR A 42 1.88 -7.17 12.30
CA TYR A 42 2.94 -6.28 12.78
C TYR A 42 2.46 -5.37 13.91
N VAL A 43 1.30 -4.71 13.73
CA VAL A 43 0.71 -3.83 14.77
C VAL A 43 0.44 -4.64 16.05
N TRP A 44 -0.10 -5.86 15.92
CA TRP A 44 -0.31 -6.77 17.05
C TRP A 44 1.00 -7.16 17.74
N ALA A 45 2.02 -7.57 16.97
CA ALA A 45 3.31 -8.02 17.53
C ALA A 45 4.07 -6.88 18.22
N ALA A 46 4.11 -5.69 17.61
CA ALA A 46 4.72 -4.50 18.22
C ALA A 46 4.00 -4.09 19.50
N SER A 47 2.66 -4.06 19.49
CA SER A 47 1.85 -3.74 20.67
C SER A 47 2.04 -4.75 21.81
N ASN A 48 2.17 -6.04 21.48
CA ASN A 48 2.36 -7.09 22.46
C ASN A 48 3.78 -7.12 23.04
N SER A 49 4.78 -6.84 22.20
CA SER A 49 6.18 -6.82 22.65
C SER A 49 6.50 -5.60 23.52
N MET A 50 5.75 -4.51 23.36
CA MET A 50 5.95 -3.22 24.05
C MET A 50 4.64 -2.71 24.67
N PRO A 51 4.12 -3.33 25.74
CA PRO A 51 2.90 -2.85 26.41
C PRO A 51 3.06 -1.39 26.86
N GLY A 52 2.04 -0.57 26.62
CA GLY A 52 2.05 0.85 26.97
C GLY A 52 2.80 1.77 26.02
N MET A 53 3.38 1.25 24.92
CA MET A 53 4.08 2.07 23.92
C MET A 53 3.19 3.05 23.19
N LEU A 54 3.81 4.04 22.53
CA LEU A 54 3.19 4.83 21.46
C LEU A 54 3.83 4.47 20.13
N GLY A 55 3.02 3.96 19.19
CA GLY A 55 3.37 3.78 17.78
C GLY A 55 2.79 4.88 16.90
N ALA A 56 3.33 5.02 15.69
CA ALA A 56 2.80 5.89 14.67
C ALA A 56 2.07 5.07 13.59
N TRP A 57 0.85 5.48 13.27
CA TRP A 57 0.12 4.97 12.13
C TRP A 57 0.12 6.03 11.04
N LEU A 58 0.98 5.86 10.04
CA LEU A 58 1.14 6.82 8.96
C LEU A 58 0.07 6.61 7.89
N ALA A 59 -0.55 7.67 7.47
CA ALA A 59 -1.48 7.70 6.35
C ALA A 59 -1.15 8.88 5.44
N VAL A 60 -1.46 8.75 4.14
CA VAL A 60 -1.33 9.87 3.19
C VAL A 60 -2.19 11.03 3.68
N SER A 61 -3.40 10.70 4.09
CA SER A 61 -4.42 11.64 4.53
C SER A 61 -5.21 11.07 5.71
N ARG A 62 -5.77 11.96 6.54
CA ARG A 62 -6.65 11.55 7.65
C ARG A 62 -7.86 10.76 7.13
N GLN A 63 -8.45 11.23 6.04
CA GLN A 63 -9.60 10.54 5.44
C GLN A 63 -9.23 9.11 5.04
N GLN A 64 -8.10 8.89 4.38
CA GLN A 64 -7.65 7.55 4.00
C GLN A 64 -7.41 6.67 5.23
N GLY A 65 -6.73 7.20 6.24
CA GLY A 65 -6.50 6.49 7.50
C GLY A 65 -7.80 6.04 8.16
N TYR A 66 -8.74 6.97 8.35
CA TYR A 66 -9.99 6.72 9.06
C TYR A 66 -11.00 5.91 8.25
N SER A 67 -11.08 6.11 6.94
CA SER A 67 -12.10 5.45 6.12
C SER A 67 -11.69 4.09 5.58
N LYS A 68 -10.39 3.83 5.46
CA LYS A 68 -9.89 2.62 4.77
C LYS A 68 -8.95 1.78 5.63
N THR A 69 -7.77 2.31 5.97
CA THR A 69 -6.69 1.51 6.53
C THR A 69 -6.97 1.04 7.95
N ILE A 70 -7.36 1.94 8.84
CA ILE A 70 -7.58 1.61 10.26
C ILE A 70 -8.79 0.70 10.45
N PRO A 71 -9.99 0.99 9.89
CA PRO A 71 -11.13 0.10 10.03
C PRO A 71 -10.88 -1.30 9.46
N ALA A 72 -10.20 -1.39 8.32
CA ALA A 72 -9.84 -2.68 7.72
C ALA A 72 -8.89 -3.48 8.63
N THR A 73 -7.91 -2.82 9.24
CA THR A 73 -6.97 -3.48 10.16
C THR A 73 -7.64 -3.89 11.46
N MET A 74 -8.53 -3.04 12.03
CA MET A 74 -9.31 -3.41 13.22
C MET A 74 -10.20 -4.62 12.95
N ALA A 75 -10.86 -4.68 11.80
CA ALA A 75 -11.63 -5.84 11.36
C ALA A 75 -10.76 -7.10 11.15
N ALA A 76 -9.52 -6.94 10.65
CA ALA A 76 -8.55 -8.02 10.56
C ALA A 76 -8.14 -8.53 11.95
N MET A 77 -7.97 -7.64 12.93
CA MET A 77 -7.69 -8.02 14.32
C MET A 77 -8.82 -8.84 14.94
N GLU A 78 -10.09 -8.49 14.66
CA GLU A 78 -11.24 -9.29 15.10
C GLU A 78 -11.20 -10.69 14.47
N ARG A 79 -11.00 -10.78 13.15
CA ARG A 79 -11.00 -12.07 12.43
C ARG A 79 -9.83 -12.97 12.80
N MET A 80 -8.62 -12.39 12.88
CA MET A 80 -7.39 -13.17 13.02
C MET A 80 -7.04 -13.47 14.47
N PHE A 81 -7.23 -12.52 15.36
CA PHE A 81 -6.78 -12.65 16.74
C PHE A 81 -7.94 -12.79 17.75
N GLY A 82 -9.19 -12.79 17.26
CA GLY A 82 -10.37 -12.89 18.11
C GLY A 82 -10.57 -11.64 18.99
N PHE A 83 -10.06 -10.49 18.60
CA PHE A 83 -10.24 -9.24 19.33
C PHE A 83 -11.70 -8.81 19.27
N THR A 84 -12.15 -8.13 20.32
CA THR A 84 -13.44 -7.45 20.37
C THR A 84 -13.18 -5.95 20.36
N ILE A 85 -13.67 -5.26 19.32
CA ILE A 85 -13.56 -3.80 19.24
C ILE A 85 -14.33 -3.15 20.38
N GLY A 86 -13.71 -2.21 21.07
CA GLY A 86 -14.23 -1.57 22.28
C GLY A 86 -13.78 -2.23 23.59
N VAL A 87 -13.23 -3.47 23.53
CA VAL A 87 -12.71 -4.20 24.69
C VAL A 87 -11.21 -4.41 24.59
N HIS A 88 -10.74 -5.05 23.51
CA HIS A 88 -9.32 -5.38 23.32
C HIS A 88 -8.57 -4.30 22.56
N ILE A 89 -9.24 -3.67 21.61
CA ILE A 89 -8.76 -2.58 20.76
C ILE A 89 -9.89 -1.58 20.57
N GLY A 90 -9.58 -0.31 20.48
CA GLY A 90 -10.58 0.72 20.20
C GLY A 90 -9.97 2.04 19.79
N TRP A 91 -10.84 3.00 19.57
CA TRP A 91 -10.54 4.35 19.10
C TRP A 91 -10.85 5.38 20.18
N GLY A 92 -10.09 6.46 20.19
CA GLY A 92 -10.35 7.58 21.06
C GLY A 92 -9.86 7.37 22.49
N ARG A 93 -10.55 7.91 23.47
CA ARG A 93 -10.15 7.82 24.89
C ARG A 93 -10.28 6.37 25.41
N PRO A 94 -9.21 5.78 25.95
CA PRO A 94 -9.26 4.43 26.48
C PRO A 94 -10.27 4.32 27.64
N PRO A 95 -11.07 3.24 27.68
CA PRO A 95 -11.90 2.93 28.84
C PRO A 95 -11.06 2.57 30.09
N SER A 96 -11.70 2.57 31.27
CA SER A 96 -11.01 2.35 32.55
C SER A 96 -10.37 0.96 32.72
N HIS A 97 -10.77 -0.05 31.95
CA HIS A 97 -10.19 -1.38 31.97
C HIS A 97 -8.86 -1.50 31.19
N VAL A 98 -8.55 -0.53 30.35
CA VAL A 98 -7.30 -0.50 29.57
C VAL A 98 -6.15 -0.14 30.50
N ARG A 99 -5.04 -0.90 30.40
CA ARG A 99 -3.83 -0.62 31.17
C ARG A 99 -3.28 0.78 30.82
N PRO A 100 -2.66 1.48 31.79
CA PRO A 100 -2.08 2.78 31.54
C PRO A 100 -1.01 2.73 30.44
N SER A 101 -1.03 3.71 29.53
CA SER A 101 0.06 3.94 28.55
C SER A 101 1.17 4.77 29.16
N ILE A 102 2.39 4.60 28.66
CA ILE A 102 3.54 5.45 28.95
C ILE A 102 3.26 6.88 28.46
N PHE A 103 2.62 7.00 27.31
CA PHE A 103 2.26 8.27 26.70
C PHE A 103 0.80 8.64 27.06
N LYS A 104 0.60 9.89 27.51
CA LYS A 104 -0.72 10.45 27.80
C LYS A 104 -0.97 11.66 26.90
N PRO A 105 -1.66 11.46 25.76
CA PRO A 105 -1.99 12.54 24.85
C PRO A 105 -2.96 13.54 25.51
N LYS A 106 -2.85 14.81 25.12
CA LYS A 106 -3.82 15.85 25.52
C LYS A 106 -5.18 15.63 24.85
N ASN A 107 -5.17 15.15 23.60
CA ASN A 107 -6.34 14.80 22.82
C ASN A 107 -6.20 13.35 22.33
N TYR A 108 -7.28 12.58 22.43
CA TYR A 108 -7.35 11.18 22.05
C TYR A 108 -8.01 10.94 20.69
N ASP A 109 -8.44 11.96 19.96
CA ASP A 109 -9.21 11.82 18.72
C ASP A 109 -8.49 10.98 17.65
N ASN A 110 -7.16 11.01 17.65
CA ASN A 110 -6.32 10.30 16.69
C ASN A 110 -5.65 9.05 17.28
N ILE A 111 -6.12 8.55 18.40
CA ILE A 111 -5.48 7.45 19.12
C ILE A 111 -6.26 6.15 18.95
N ILE A 112 -5.56 5.11 18.55
CA ILE A 112 -6.02 3.72 18.61
C ILE A 112 -5.34 3.12 19.84
N TRP A 113 -6.11 2.51 20.73
CA TRP A 113 -5.60 1.91 21.96
C TRP A 113 -5.79 0.40 21.96
N PHE A 114 -4.92 -0.29 22.68
CA PHE A 114 -4.99 -1.72 23.00
C PHE A 114 -5.16 -1.92 24.48
N ALA A 115 -5.81 -3.02 24.89
CA ALA A 115 -6.10 -3.33 26.30
C ALA A 115 -4.83 -3.39 27.17
N ASN A 116 -3.66 -3.73 26.61
CA ASN A 116 -2.37 -3.75 27.29
C ASN A 116 -1.73 -2.35 27.45
N GLY A 117 -2.42 -1.29 27.07
CA GLY A 117 -1.97 0.10 27.16
C GLY A 117 -1.16 0.60 25.97
N ALA A 118 -0.80 -0.25 25.00
CA ALA A 118 -0.18 0.21 23.76
C ALA A 118 -1.14 1.14 23.01
N GLN A 119 -0.59 2.18 22.42
CA GLN A 119 -1.33 3.19 21.66
C GLN A 119 -0.68 3.42 20.30
N TRP A 120 -1.49 3.74 19.32
CA TRP A 120 -1.04 4.13 17.99
C TRP A 120 -1.69 5.46 17.63
N ALA A 121 -0.84 6.47 17.38
CA ALA A 121 -1.31 7.77 16.93
C ALA A 121 -1.40 7.78 15.41
N MET A 122 -2.56 8.15 14.86
CA MET A 122 -2.70 8.35 13.43
C MET A 122 -2.07 9.68 13.03
N ILE A 123 -1.08 9.61 12.15
CA ILE A 123 -0.31 10.73 11.65
C ILE A 123 -0.61 10.92 10.17
N SER A 124 -1.17 12.06 9.81
CA SER A 124 -1.39 12.44 8.42
C SER A 124 -0.15 13.12 7.86
N LEU A 125 0.40 12.56 6.77
CA LEU A 125 1.54 13.16 6.08
C LEU A 125 1.14 14.36 5.20
N ALA A 126 -0.14 14.61 5.02
CA ALA A 126 -0.65 15.84 4.41
C ALA A 126 -0.46 17.07 5.31
N GLN A 127 -0.46 16.88 6.64
CA GLN A 127 -0.28 17.97 7.59
C GLN A 127 1.19 18.21 7.91
N THR A 128 1.62 19.46 7.87
CA THR A 128 2.96 19.89 8.28
C THR A 128 3.13 19.73 9.79
N ALA A 129 4.31 19.27 10.21
CA ALA A 129 4.70 19.13 11.63
C ALA A 129 3.80 18.21 12.48
N SER A 130 2.99 17.34 11.88
CA SER A 130 2.07 16.46 12.61
C SER A 130 2.78 15.47 13.54
N ALA A 131 4.04 15.16 13.31
CA ALA A 131 4.87 14.25 14.10
C ALA A 131 5.76 14.94 15.16
N ASN A 132 5.95 16.26 15.07
CA ASN A 132 7.00 16.97 15.83
C ASN A 132 6.87 16.97 17.35
N SER A 133 5.71 16.63 17.90
CA SER A 133 5.51 16.59 19.38
C SER A 133 5.49 15.18 19.94
N TYR A 134 5.77 14.18 19.14
CA TYR A 134 5.67 12.78 19.53
C TYR A 134 7.04 12.11 19.53
N THR A 135 7.14 11.07 20.34
CA THR A 135 8.25 10.11 20.35
C THR A 135 7.67 8.73 20.14
N PHE A 136 7.94 8.13 18.98
CA PHE A 136 7.37 6.86 18.61
C PHE A 136 8.33 5.70 18.84
N SER A 137 7.79 4.56 19.26
CA SER A 137 8.53 3.30 19.43
C SER A 137 8.42 2.36 18.23
N ALA A 138 7.43 2.54 17.38
CA ALA A 138 7.24 1.77 16.16
C ALA A 138 6.42 2.57 15.14
N ALA A 139 6.49 2.20 13.87
CA ALA A 139 5.70 2.84 12.83
C ALA A 139 5.13 1.84 11.83
N VAL A 140 3.90 2.08 11.40
CA VAL A 140 3.24 1.35 10.32
C VAL A 140 2.68 2.33 9.30
N GLY A 141 2.78 2.00 8.03
CA GLY A 141 2.17 2.74 6.93
C GLY A 141 1.58 1.82 5.87
N ASP A 142 0.42 2.18 5.36
CA ASP A 142 -0.22 1.51 4.24
C ASP A 142 -0.40 2.51 3.09
N GLU A 143 -0.36 2.02 1.85
CA GLU A 143 -0.32 2.83 0.63
C GLU A 143 0.88 3.80 0.57
N CYS A 144 2.03 3.35 1.07
CA CYS A 144 3.24 4.16 1.28
C CYS A 144 3.85 4.73 0.00
N ARG A 145 3.51 4.22 -1.18
CA ARG A 145 3.96 4.80 -2.46
C ARG A 145 3.57 6.27 -2.63
N PHE A 146 2.50 6.68 -1.96
CA PHE A 146 2.02 8.07 -2.00
C PHE A 146 2.59 8.94 -0.87
N PHE A 147 3.43 8.39 0.00
CA PHE A 147 4.00 9.17 1.09
C PHE A 147 5.09 10.12 0.56
N PRO A 148 5.08 11.39 0.97
CA PRO A 148 6.14 12.33 0.62
C PRO A 148 7.42 11.96 1.35
N LYS A 149 8.39 11.37 0.63
CA LYS A 149 9.65 10.86 1.19
C LYS A 149 10.39 11.90 2.02
N LYS A 150 10.42 13.14 1.55
CA LYS A 150 11.04 14.26 2.26
C LYS A 150 10.45 14.46 3.66
N LYS A 151 9.12 14.41 3.80
CA LYS A 151 8.47 14.52 5.11
C LYS A 151 8.77 13.34 6.02
N ILE A 152 8.86 12.12 5.45
CA ILE A 152 9.26 10.96 6.24
C ILE A 152 10.67 11.17 6.79
N ASP A 153 11.62 11.62 5.97
CA ASP A 153 13.01 11.76 6.38
C ASP A 153 13.23 12.93 7.34
N GLU A 154 12.63 14.07 7.07
CA GLU A 154 12.87 15.31 7.82
C GLU A 154 12.00 15.47 9.08
N GLU A 155 10.72 15.04 9.02
CA GLU A 155 9.78 15.27 10.12
C GLU A 155 9.51 14.00 10.94
N PHE A 156 9.30 12.86 10.26
CA PHE A 156 8.87 11.65 10.93
C PHE A 156 10.03 10.79 11.46
N THR A 157 11.06 10.55 10.67
CA THR A 157 12.21 9.70 11.09
C THR A 157 12.87 10.17 12.39
N PRO A 158 13.08 11.48 12.64
CA PRO A 158 13.56 11.95 13.93
C PRO A 158 12.60 11.66 15.10
N ALA A 159 11.29 11.64 14.85
CA ALA A 159 10.28 11.33 15.88
C ALA A 159 10.25 9.83 16.24
N LEU A 160 10.78 8.94 15.38
CA LEU A 160 10.95 7.52 15.66
C LEU A 160 12.22 7.28 16.52
N SER A 161 12.34 8.00 17.58
CA SER A 161 13.49 7.97 18.49
C SER A 161 13.36 6.94 19.63
N GLY A 162 12.16 6.37 19.77
CA GLY A 162 11.85 5.36 20.78
C GLY A 162 11.56 5.96 22.15
N GLN A 163 10.49 5.51 22.78
CA GLN A 163 10.22 5.80 24.19
C GLN A 163 11.03 4.87 25.08
N THR A 164 11.57 5.37 26.16
CA THR A 164 12.21 4.55 27.19
C THR A 164 11.22 4.27 28.30
N HIS A 165 11.12 2.99 28.73
CA HIS A 165 10.36 2.67 29.92
C HIS A 165 11.12 3.15 31.17
N PRO A 166 10.45 3.78 32.16
CA PRO A 166 11.12 4.29 33.36
C PRO A 166 11.91 3.25 34.16
N MET A 167 11.55 1.97 34.00
CA MET A 167 12.16 0.84 34.70
C MET A 167 13.28 0.15 33.89
N GLY A 168 13.70 0.68 32.76
CA GLY A 168 14.74 0.05 31.93
C GLY A 168 14.28 -1.27 31.30
N ASP A 169 13.02 -1.38 30.90
CA ASP A 169 12.46 -2.58 30.30
C ASP A 169 13.19 -2.93 28.98
N ILE A 170 13.66 -4.18 28.89
CA ILE A 170 14.35 -4.71 27.71
C ILE A 170 13.48 -4.63 26.43
N ASN A 171 12.15 -4.63 26.57
CA ASN A 171 11.24 -4.48 25.46
C ASN A 171 11.34 -3.10 24.75
N PHE A 172 11.84 -2.09 25.47
CA PHE A 172 12.11 -0.75 24.98
C PHE A 172 13.61 -0.54 24.74
N SER A 173 14.27 -1.50 24.16
CA SER A 173 15.69 -1.45 23.84
C SER A 173 15.98 -1.92 22.43
N ASP A 174 17.17 -1.64 21.94
CA ASP A 174 17.63 -2.06 20.60
C ASP A 174 17.76 -3.60 20.45
N TYR A 175 17.54 -4.37 21.52
CA TYR A 175 17.43 -5.84 21.49
C TYR A 175 16.03 -6.33 21.09
N ASN A 176 15.02 -5.46 21.07
CA ASN A 176 13.68 -5.81 20.58
C ASN A 176 13.56 -5.36 19.11
N PRO A 177 13.35 -6.29 18.15
CA PRO A 177 13.24 -5.94 16.72
C PRO A 177 12.06 -5.02 16.40
N TYR A 178 11.06 -4.94 17.27
CA TYR A 178 9.93 -4.02 17.09
C TYR A 178 10.21 -2.61 17.64
N TYR A 179 11.27 -2.43 18.43
CA TYR A 179 11.61 -1.12 18.96
C TYR A 179 12.32 -0.27 17.91
N LYS A 180 11.79 0.92 17.67
CA LYS A 180 12.21 1.84 16.58
C LYS A 180 12.09 1.18 15.20
N SER A 181 11.09 0.36 15.00
CA SER A 181 10.88 -0.39 13.78
C SER A 181 9.87 0.26 12.83
N THR A 182 9.97 -0.07 11.55
CA THR A 182 9.07 0.43 10.51
C THR A 182 8.53 -0.68 9.64
N ARG A 183 7.21 -0.64 9.37
CA ARG A 183 6.54 -1.50 8.41
C ARG A 183 5.81 -0.64 7.39
N TYR A 184 6.32 -0.58 6.16
CA TYR A 184 5.72 0.19 5.08
C TYR A 184 5.24 -0.73 3.97
N VAL A 185 3.95 -0.65 3.67
CA VAL A 185 3.28 -1.56 2.74
C VAL A 185 2.63 -0.74 1.62
N SER A 186 2.73 -1.19 0.38
CA SER A 186 2.08 -0.53 -0.76
C SER A 186 1.92 -1.45 -1.95
N ASP A 187 1.12 -1.03 -2.93
CA ASP A 187 1.16 -1.59 -4.28
C ASP A 187 2.40 -1.06 -5.02
N ALA A 188 2.80 -1.74 -6.12
CA ALA A 188 3.76 -1.21 -7.06
C ALA A 188 3.29 0.13 -7.64
N SER A 189 4.23 1.01 -7.92
CA SER A 189 3.93 2.26 -8.59
C SER A 189 3.54 2.03 -10.04
N LEU A 190 2.52 2.75 -10.50
CA LEU A 190 2.18 2.81 -11.93
C LEU A 190 3.11 3.74 -12.71
N THR A 191 3.94 4.52 -12.02
CA THR A 191 4.85 5.47 -12.65
C THR A 191 6.14 4.79 -13.08
N ALA A 192 6.73 5.27 -14.18
CA ALA A 192 7.94 4.68 -14.74
C ALA A 192 9.18 4.85 -13.85
N LYS A 193 9.22 5.89 -13.00
CA LYS A 193 10.28 6.08 -12.00
C LYS A 193 10.16 5.11 -10.83
N GLY A 194 8.97 4.53 -10.62
CA GLY A 194 8.65 3.79 -9.40
C GLY A 194 8.39 4.75 -8.22
N SER A 195 7.95 4.21 -7.10
CA SER A 195 7.84 4.96 -5.86
C SER A 195 9.18 5.01 -5.13
N TRP A 196 9.32 5.95 -4.19
CA TRP A 196 10.47 5.99 -3.29
C TRP A 196 10.67 4.64 -2.55
N LEU A 197 9.58 3.93 -2.27
CA LEU A 197 9.60 2.62 -1.64
C LEU A 197 10.36 1.59 -2.50
N GLU A 198 10.19 1.66 -3.82
CA GLU A 198 10.87 0.80 -4.78
C GLU A 198 12.34 1.19 -4.96
N GLN A 199 12.67 2.46 -4.80
CA GLN A 199 14.05 2.95 -4.84
C GLN A 199 14.85 2.51 -3.60
N GLU A 200 14.19 2.26 -2.47
CA GLU A 200 14.86 1.73 -1.29
C GLU A 200 15.45 0.32 -1.47
N GLU A 201 15.13 -0.41 -2.56
CA GLU A 201 15.82 -1.66 -2.91
C GLU A 201 17.34 -1.46 -3.06
N GLU A 202 17.79 -0.28 -3.48
CA GLU A 202 19.22 0.04 -3.62
C GLU A 202 19.95 -0.01 -2.28
N LYS A 203 19.25 0.27 -1.18
CA LYS A 203 19.83 0.19 0.17
C LYS A 203 20.19 -1.22 0.59
N LEU A 204 19.62 -2.25 -0.03
CA LEU A 204 19.94 -3.65 0.28
C LEU A 204 21.42 -3.97 0.05
N ASP A 205 22.06 -3.28 -0.89
CA ASP A 205 23.47 -3.50 -1.23
C ASP A 205 24.44 -2.66 -0.38
N MET A 206 23.91 -1.82 0.55
CA MET A 206 24.70 -1.07 1.49
C MET A 206 25.26 -1.99 2.59
N GLU A 207 26.48 -1.72 3.03
CA GLU A 207 27.12 -2.44 4.12
C GLU A 207 26.64 -1.94 5.49
N ILE A 208 26.51 -2.87 6.42
CA ILE A 208 26.23 -2.59 7.83
C ILE A 208 27.54 -2.14 8.48
N ASP A 209 27.54 -0.94 9.06
CA ASP A 209 28.72 -0.28 9.63
C ASP A 209 28.95 -0.60 11.11
N THR A 210 27.95 -1.14 11.80
CA THR A 210 28.05 -1.41 13.25
C THR A 210 27.50 -2.79 13.62
N GLY A 211 27.88 -3.27 14.81
CA GLY A 211 27.36 -4.50 15.39
C GLY A 211 28.01 -5.78 14.84
N ARG A 212 27.34 -6.90 15.12
CA ARG A 212 27.86 -8.25 14.80
C ARG A 212 28.01 -8.50 13.31
N PHE A 213 27.18 -7.87 12.48
CA PHE A 213 27.13 -8.07 11.03
C PHE A 213 27.85 -6.98 10.25
N LYS A 214 28.77 -6.24 10.91
CA LYS A 214 29.60 -5.22 10.25
C LYS A 214 30.32 -5.80 9.01
N GLY A 215 30.23 -5.09 7.88
CA GLY A 215 30.78 -5.50 6.60
C GLY A 215 29.95 -6.55 5.82
N LYS A 216 28.76 -6.89 6.34
CA LYS A 216 27.74 -7.61 5.58
C LYS A 216 26.74 -6.63 4.99
N THR A 217 26.11 -6.96 3.87
CA THR A 217 25.04 -6.13 3.28
C THR A 217 23.69 -6.42 3.91
N TYR A 218 22.75 -5.47 3.82
CA TYR A 218 21.36 -5.72 4.23
C TYR A 218 20.73 -6.84 3.40
N ARG A 219 21.11 -7.01 2.13
CA ARG A 219 20.69 -8.14 1.27
C ARG A 219 21.09 -9.48 1.87
N TRP A 220 22.31 -9.60 2.36
CA TRP A 220 22.77 -10.82 3.04
C TRP A 220 21.92 -11.11 4.29
N VAL A 221 21.59 -10.09 5.11
CA VAL A 221 20.71 -10.28 6.29
C VAL A 221 19.32 -10.71 5.86
N GLN A 222 18.76 -10.10 4.81
CA GLN A 222 17.47 -10.50 4.25
C GLN A 222 17.47 -11.97 3.84
N GLU A 223 18.48 -12.41 3.07
CA GLU A 223 18.61 -13.80 2.62
C GLU A 223 18.67 -14.79 3.80
N GLN A 224 19.39 -14.44 4.89
CA GLN A 224 19.44 -15.28 6.09
C GLN A 224 18.06 -15.42 6.75
N LEU A 225 17.31 -14.31 6.84
CA LEU A 225 15.97 -14.32 7.43
C LEU A 225 14.94 -15.01 6.53
N GLU A 226 15.06 -14.89 5.22
CA GLU A 226 14.21 -15.61 4.25
C GLU A 226 14.47 -17.13 4.29
N ASP A 227 15.73 -17.54 4.37
CA ASP A 227 16.09 -18.97 4.53
C ASP A 227 15.49 -19.53 5.82
N TYR A 228 15.62 -18.79 6.93
CA TYR A 228 14.99 -19.17 8.19
C TYR A 228 13.46 -19.26 8.07
N ALA A 229 12.81 -18.24 7.52
CA ALA A 229 11.37 -18.21 7.35
C ALA A 229 10.85 -19.36 6.48
N ASN A 230 11.54 -19.66 5.37
CA ASN A 230 11.19 -20.78 4.49
C ASN A 230 11.31 -22.14 5.20
N LYS A 231 12.32 -22.33 6.06
CA LYS A 231 12.44 -23.54 6.88
C LYS A 231 11.29 -23.67 7.88
N VAL A 232 10.87 -22.57 8.51
CA VAL A 232 9.72 -22.56 9.43
C VAL A 232 8.43 -22.89 8.69
N ILE A 233 8.22 -22.30 7.52
CA ILE A 233 7.04 -22.56 6.69
C ILE A 233 6.97 -24.04 6.32
N ARG A 234 8.07 -24.58 5.81
CA ARG A 234 8.15 -26.01 5.42
C ARG A 234 7.87 -26.93 6.59
N TYR A 235 8.41 -26.62 7.77
CA TYR A 235 8.12 -27.37 8.98
C TYR A 235 6.65 -27.34 9.36
N ASN A 236 6.02 -26.18 9.32
CA ASN A 236 4.59 -26.05 9.61
C ASN A 236 3.72 -26.78 8.59
N ASP A 237 4.10 -26.80 7.32
CA ASP A 237 3.41 -27.55 6.27
C ASP A 237 3.48 -29.07 6.53
N LEU A 238 4.64 -29.57 6.96
CA LEU A 238 4.80 -30.98 7.35
C LEU A 238 3.90 -31.32 8.53
N LEU A 239 3.87 -30.50 9.57
CA LEU A 239 3.00 -30.67 10.72
C LEU A 239 1.51 -30.66 10.33
N TYR A 240 1.12 -29.74 9.45
CA TYR A 240 -0.26 -29.65 8.98
C TYR A 240 -0.69 -30.88 8.19
N ARG A 241 0.16 -31.37 7.28
CA ARG A 241 -0.10 -32.59 6.49
C ARG A 241 -0.25 -33.81 7.40
N ALA A 242 0.68 -33.97 8.34
CA ALA A 242 0.63 -35.06 9.30
C ALA A 242 -0.70 -35.05 10.10
N LYS A 243 -1.11 -33.89 10.59
CA LYS A 243 -2.39 -33.71 11.30
C LYS A 243 -3.61 -34.02 10.43
N LYS A 244 -3.59 -33.57 9.15
CA LYS A 244 -4.69 -33.79 8.19
C LYS A 244 -4.85 -35.27 7.83
N GLU A 245 -3.75 -36.01 7.77
CA GLU A 245 -3.73 -37.44 7.48
C GLU A 245 -4.13 -38.29 8.72
N GLY A 246 -4.52 -37.67 9.84
CA GLY A 246 -4.96 -38.35 11.06
C GLY A 246 -3.81 -38.90 11.93
N HIS A 247 -2.56 -38.51 11.60
CA HIS A 247 -1.41 -38.86 12.40
C HIS A 247 -1.29 -37.93 13.61
N ALA A 248 -1.25 -38.49 14.81
CA ALA A 248 -0.93 -37.71 16.00
C ALA A 248 0.51 -37.20 15.88
N VAL A 249 0.68 -35.88 15.81
CA VAL A 249 2.00 -35.27 15.82
C VAL A 249 2.53 -35.28 17.24
N HIS A 250 2.98 -36.42 17.68
CA HIS A 250 3.76 -36.52 18.91
C HIS A 250 5.18 -36.06 18.59
N VAL A 251 5.72 -35.24 19.45
CA VAL A 251 7.17 -34.96 19.43
C VAL A 251 7.83 -36.29 19.75
N VAL A 252 8.31 -36.97 18.71
CA VAL A 252 8.97 -38.26 18.87
C VAL A 252 10.15 -38.05 19.82
N PRO A 253 10.22 -38.78 20.95
CA PRO A 253 11.31 -38.63 21.90
C PRO A 253 12.66 -38.78 21.23
N ALA A 254 13.67 -38.07 21.72
CA ALA A 254 14.99 -38.04 21.11
C ALA A 254 15.62 -39.42 20.97
N GLU A 255 15.31 -40.30 21.93
CA GLU A 255 15.74 -41.71 21.96
C GLU A 255 15.15 -42.50 20.80
N VAL A 256 13.84 -42.40 20.59
CA VAL A 256 13.13 -43.09 19.48
C VAL A 256 13.62 -42.58 18.14
N ARG A 257 13.92 -41.28 18.00
CA ARG A 257 14.49 -40.70 16.78
C ARG A 257 15.88 -41.25 16.48
N GLN A 258 16.72 -41.46 17.48
CA GLN A 258 18.03 -42.08 17.31
C GLN A 258 17.90 -43.54 16.83
N ILE A 259 16.93 -44.27 17.35
CA ILE A 259 16.64 -45.64 16.93
C ILE A 259 16.15 -45.66 15.47
N ILE A 260 15.18 -44.82 15.09
CA ILE A 260 14.67 -44.72 13.73
C ILE A 260 15.81 -44.41 12.78
N ARG A 261 16.69 -43.46 13.12
CA ARG A 261 17.86 -43.07 12.31
C ARG A 261 18.89 -44.22 12.18
N ALA A 262 19.16 -44.93 13.27
CA ALA A 262 20.05 -46.09 13.24
C ALA A 262 19.47 -47.21 12.39
N VAL A 263 18.18 -47.47 12.44
CA VAL A 263 17.47 -48.40 11.57
C VAL A 263 17.56 -48.01 10.11
N ALA A 264 17.25 -46.77 9.79
CA ALA A 264 17.34 -46.25 8.42
C ALA A 264 18.76 -46.40 7.85
N LEU A 265 19.80 -46.03 8.62
CA LEU A 265 21.21 -46.19 8.23
C LEU A 265 21.59 -47.63 8.03
N LYS A 266 21.15 -48.54 8.92
CA LYS A 266 21.42 -49.98 8.76
C LYS A 266 20.72 -50.53 7.53
N MET A 267 19.49 -50.12 7.24
CA MET A 267 18.79 -50.53 6.03
C MET A 267 19.49 -50.02 4.76
N MET A 268 19.98 -48.78 4.75
CA MET A 268 20.71 -48.18 3.62
C MET A 268 22.06 -48.93 3.38
N ASN A 269 22.75 -49.35 4.42
CA ASN A 269 24.04 -50.06 4.31
C ASN A 269 23.92 -51.54 3.86
N HIS A 270 22.70 -52.06 3.75
CA HIS A 270 22.42 -53.44 3.28
C HIS A 270 21.80 -53.45 1.87
N GLU A 271 22.06 -52.43 1.07
CA GLU A 271 21.62 -52.32 -0.32
C GLU A 271 21.99 -53.58 -1.12
N GLY A 272 20.99 -54.23 -1.68
CA GLY A 272 21.16 -55.48 -2.45
C GLY A 272 20.78 -56.74 -1.70
N GLN A 273 20.67 -56.77 -0.36
CA GLN A 273 20.19 -57.91 0.41
C GLN A 273 18.70 -57.89 0.72
N PHE A 274 18.06 -56.70 0.65
CA PHE A 274 16.66 -56.51 1.02
C PHE A 274 15.89 -55.71 -0.01
N CYS A 275 14.77 -56.23 -0.49
CA CYS A 275 13.81 -55.53 -1.34
C CYS A 275 13.02 -54.41 -0.64
N ILE A 276 13.52 -53.82 0.46
CA ILE A 276 12.75 -52.95 1.36
C ILE A 276 13.54 -51.73 1.75
N MET A 277 14.29 -51.20 0.84
CA MET A 277 14.86 -49.87 1.03
C MET A 277 13.74 -48.83 0.94
N PRO A 278 13.58 -47.91 1.91
CA PRO A 278 12.78 -46.74 1.64
C PRO A 278 13.47 -46.00 0.52
N ASN A 279 12.83 -45.96 -0.67
CA ASN A 279 13.23 -45.03 -1.70
C ASN A 279 13.19 -43.62 -1.12
N HIS A 280 14.00 -42.72 -1.62
CA HIS A 280 13.98 -41.32 -1.26
C HIS A 280 12.52 -40.82 -1.19
N GLY A 281 12.08 -40.33 -0.04
CA GLY A 281 10.73 -39.85 0.20
C GLY A 281 9.70 -40.91 0.65
N GLN A 282 10.05 -42.18 0.83
CA GLN A 282 9.15 -43.17 1.43
C GLN A 282 9.19 -43.15 2.94
N ARG A 283 7.99 -43.17 3.55
CA ARG A 283 7.84 -43.29 5.00
C ARG A 283 8.21 -44.73 5.48
N ILE A 284 8.90 -44.79 6.59
CA ILE A 284 9.15 -46.06 7.25
C ILE A 284 7.81 -46.59 7.78
N THR A 285 7.36 -47.72 7.28
CA THR A 285 6.10 -48.37 7.69
C THR A 285 6.34 -49.42 8.78
N LYS A 286 5.27 -49.75 9.52
CA LYS A 286 5.32 -50.88 10.49
C LYS A 286 5.81 -52.18 9.87
N GLY A 287 5.46 -52.44 8.60
CA GLY A 287 5.95 -53.59 7.85
C GLY A 287 7.47 -53.56 7.65
N MET A 288 8.05 -52.42 7.36
CA MET A 288 9.50 -52.20 7.20
C MET A 288 10.23 -52.45 8.54
N VAL A 289 9.67 -51.94 9.65
CA VAL A 289 10.22 -52.16 10.99
C VAL A 289 10.18 -53.64 11.38
N ASN A 290 9.04 -54.35 11.15
CA ASN A 290 8.91 -55.79 11.38
C ASN A 290 9.94 -56.57 10.62
N MET A 291 10.18 -56.24 9.36
CA MET A 291 11.20 -56.91 8.58
C MET A 291 12.61 -56.62 9.09
N ALA A 292 12.89 -55.37 9.52
CA ALA A 292 14.15 -55.03 10.16
C ALA A 292 14.41 -55.83 11.43
N VAL A 293 13.37 -56.17 12.23
CA VAL A 293 13.46 -57.05 13.37
C VAL A 293 13.76 -58.49 12.94
N ASN A 294 13.05 -59.01 11.92
CA ASN A 294 13.25 -60.37 11.41
C ASN A 294 14.67 -60.57 10.89
N TYR A 295 15.27 -59.52 10.31
CA TYR A 295 16.65 -59.54 9.85
C TYR A 295 17.67 -59.14 10.94
N LYS A 296 17.24 -59.04 12.21
CA LYS A 296 18.09 -58.69 13.36
C LYS A 296 18.84 -57.32 13.20
N LEU A 297 18.30 -56.43 12.46
CA LEU A 297 18.83 -55.06 12.31
C LEU A 297 18.40 -54.16 13.45
N VAL A 298 17.28 -54.50 14.08
CA VAL A 298 16.64 -53.75 15.19
C VAL A 298 16.29 -54.78 16.25
N SER A 299 16.44 -54.43 17.53
CA SER A 299 15.94 -55.26 18.64
C SER A 299 14.39 -55.19 18.71
N ALA A 300 13.79 -56.24 19.33
CA ALA A 300 12.34 -56.24 19.53
C ALA A 300 11.88 -55.06 20.40
N ASP A 301 12.67 -54.73 21.42
CA ASP A 301 12.38 -53.64 22.36
C ASP A 301 12.45 -52.28 21.66
N ASP A 302 13.45 -52.06 20.78
CA ASP A 302 13.55 -50.83 19.95
C ASP A 302 12.40 -50.72 18.93
N ALA A 303 11.94 -51.86 18.40
CA ALA A 303 10.81 -51.89 17.48
C ALA A 303 9.50 -51.54 18.18
N GLU A 304 9.31 -51.97 19.40
CA GLU A 304 8.14 -51.67 20.22
C GLU A 304 8.07 -50.16 20.49
N LEU A 305 9.21 -49.52 20.82
CA LEU A 305 9.30 -48.07 20.97
C LEU A 305 8.96 -47.33 19.68
N ILE A 306 9.27 -47.87 18.49
CA ILE A 306 8.90 -47.28 17.21
C ILE A 306 7.40 -47.46 16.94
N TYR A 307 6.78 -48.58 17.38
CA TYR A 307 5.36 -48.85 17.15
C TYR A 307 4.43 -47.97 17.98
N ASP A 308 4.85 -47.53 19.15
CA ASP A 308 4.05 -46.64 20.01
C ASP A 308 3.89 -45.25 19.41
N HIS A 309 4.62 -44.93 18.34
CA HIS A 309 4.49 -43.69 17.62
C HIS A 309 3.73 -43.92 16.31
N GLU A 310 2.54 -43.35 16.17
CA GLU A 310 1.68 -43.48 15.00
C GLU A 310 2.28 -42.82 13.72
N TYR A 311 3.32 -41.99 13.87
CA TYR A 311 3.96 -41.31 12.77
C TYR A 311 5.47 -41.60 12.73
N LEU A 312 5.90 -42.26 11.68
CA LEU A 312 7.31 -42.48 11.36
C LEU A 312 7.74 -41.49 10.28
N LEU A 313 8.62 -40.55 10.63
CA LEU A 313 9.21 -39.60 9.66
C LEU A 313 10.11 -40.35 8.68
N THR A 314 10.14 -39.90 7.42
CA THR A 314 11.21 -40.31 6.51
C THR A 314 12.56 -39.82 7.05
N PRO A 315 13.69 -40.46 6.70
CA PRO A 315 15.00 -39.99 7.12
C PRO A 315 15.28 -38.53 6.73
N GLU A 316 14.72 -38.08 5.60
CA GLU A 316 14.84 -36.69 5.14
C GLU A 316 13.99 -35.74 5.98
N GLU A 317 12.74 -36.07 6.23
CA GLU A 317 11.85 -35.27 7.10
C GLU A 317 12.41 -35.17 8.51
N ASP A 318 12.96 -36.27 9.05
CA ASP A 318 13.61 -36.26 10.38
C ASP A 318 14.89 -35.41 10.37
N PHE A 319 15.71 -35.51 9.33
CA PHE A 319 16.91 -34.69 9.19
C PHE A 319 16.55 -33.21 9.13
N GLU A 320 15.58 -32.83 8.30
CA GLU A 320 15.11 -31.43 8.20
C GLU A 320 14.57 -30.93 9.51
N MET A 321 13.76 -31.74 10.20
CA MET A 321 13.22 -31.38 11.52
C MET A 321 14.34 -31.23 12.55
N GLN A 322 15.32 -32.11 12.58
CA GLN A 322 16.48 -32.04 13.47
C GLN A 322 17.32 -30.79 13.18
N MET A 323 17.54 -30.47 11.92
CA MET A 323 18.27 -29.26 11.53
C MET A 323 17.52 -28.00 11.94
N PHE A 324 16.20 -27.99 11.75
CA PHE A 324 15.35 -26.87 12.18
C PHE A 324 15.37 -26.70 13.71
N LEU A 325 15.17 -27.80 14.47
CA LEU A 325 15.18 -27.76 15.92
C LEU A 325 16.56 -27.38 16.49
N ARG A 326 17.64 -27.85 15.88
CA ARG A 326 19.00 -27.44 16.24
C ARG A 326 19.25 -25.97 15.94
N SER A 327 18.85 -25.50 14.77
CA SER A 327 18.99 -24.10 14.41
C SER A 327 18.16 -23.20 15.35
N LYS A 328 16.96 -23.63 15.75
CA LYS A 328 16.13 -22.91 16.71
C LYS A 328 16.72 -22.88 18.12
N LYS A 329 17.34 -23.96 18.59
CA LYS A 329 17.99 -24.01 19.90
C LYS A 329 19.26 -23.18 20.00
N PHE A 330 20.05 -23.11 18.92
CA PHE A 330 21.34 -22.42 18.92
C PHE A 330 21.26 -20.93 18.60
N THR A 331 20.11 -20.41 18.15
CA THR A 331 20.07 -19.15 17.42
C THR A 331 19.04 -18.12 17.88
N GLU A 332 18.41 -18.27 19.05
CA GLU A 332 17.49 -17.19 19.49
C GLU A 332 18.21 -15.83 19.60
N GLY A 333 19.40 -15.82 20.16
CA GLY A 333 20.25 -14.62 20.19
C GLY A 333 20.70 -14.17 18.82
N TYR A 334 21.13 -15.09 17.96
CA TYR A 334 21.56 -14.80 16.60
C TYR A 334 20.42 -14.28 15.73
N LEU A 335 19.24 -14.92 15.77
CA LEU A 335 18.05 -14.47 15.06
C LEU A 335 17.57 -13.10 15.55
N ARG A 336 17.64 -12.86 16.85
CA ARG A 336 17.31 -11.55 17.40
C ARG A 336 18.22 -10.47 16.87
N GLU A 337 19.52 -10.72 16.85
CA GLU A 337 20.49 -9.77 16.30
C GLU A 337 20.29 -9.56 14.79
N LEU A 338 20.00 -10.62 14.00
CA LEU A 338 19.65 -10.51 12.59
C LEU A 338 18.40 -9.63 12.40
N ARG A 339 17.35 -9.89 13.16
CA ARG A 339 16.10 -9.13 13.10
C ARG A 339 16.31 -7.65 13.46
N CYS A 340 17.07 -7.37 14.52
CA CYS A 340 17.38 -6.01 14.94
C CYS A 340 18.25 -5.24 13.94
N SER A 341 19.03 -5.94 13.11
CA SER A 341 19.88 -5.35 12.07
C SER A 341 19.22 -5.35 10.69
N ALA A 342 18.00 -5.88 10.57
CA ALA A 342 17.38 -6.13 9.28
C ALA A 342 16.72 -4.88 8.71
N PHE A 343 17.11 -4.55 7.49
CA PHE A 343 16.36 -3.76 6.55
C PHE A 343 16.00 -4.65 5.36
N VAL A 344 14.71 -4.77 5.04
CA VAL A 344 14.19 -5.76 4.10
C VAL A 344 13.26 -5.08 3.10
N VAL A 345 13.43 -5.39 1.82
CA VAL A 345 12.52 -4.97 0.76
C VAL A 345 12.03 -6.19 0.00
N ARG A 346 10.72 -6.41 -0.05
CA ARG A 346 10.14 -7.60 -0.65
C ARG A 346 9.06 -7.23 -1.66
N ARG A 347 8.89 -8.10 -2.66
CA ARG A 347 7.86 -7.96 -3.68
C ARG A 347 6.97 -9.20 -3.74
N ALA A 348 5.68 -8.99 -3.95
CA ALA A 348 4.71 -10.05 -4.15
C ALA A 348 3.71 -9.72 -5.24
N SER A 349 3.42 -10.68 -6.10
CA SER A 349 2.33 -10.60 -7.07
C SER A 349 1.00 -11.05 -6.42
N THR A 350 -0.12 -10.77 -7.08
CA THR A 350 -1.43 -11.31 -6.69
C THR A 350 -1.46 -12.85 -6.72
N LEU A 351 -0.55 -13.47 -7.49
CA LEU A 351 -0.45 -14.93 -7.59
C LEU A 351 -0.08 -15.59 -6.25
N GLU A 352 0.57 -14.87 -5.33
CA GLU A 352 0.83 -15.37 -3.98
C GLU A 352 -0.46 -15.71 -3.19
N ASN A 353 -1.58 -15.16 -3.62
CA ASN A 353 -2.88 -15.37 -2.98
C ASN A 353 -3.85 -16.19 -3.86
N ILE A 354 -3.31 -16.95 -4.83
CA ILE A 354 -4.10 -17.69 -5.82
C ILE A 354 -4.99 -18.76 -5.18
N ASP A 355 -4.55 -19.36 -4.06
CA ASP A 355 -5.31 -20.39 -3.35
C ASP A 355 -6.63 -19.86 -2.77
N ILE A 356 -6.69 -18.57 -2.45
CA ILE A 356 -7.89 -17.89 -1.94
C ILE A 356 -8.71 -17.29 -3.08
N LEU A 357 -8.04 -16.64 -4.04
CA LEU A 357 -8.71 -15.92 -5.13
C LEU A 357 -9.20 -16.87 -6.23
N GLY A 358 -8.49 -17.97 -6.43
CA GLY A 358 -8.71 -18.92 -7.52
C GLY A 358 -8.14 -18.43 -8.85
N GLU A 359 -7.81 -19.38 -9.73
CA GLU A 359 -7.31 -19.07 -11.07
C GLU A 359 -8.33 -18.27 -11.92
N ALA A 360 -9.62 -18.49 -11.69
CA ALA A 360 -10.68 -17.79 -12.42
C ALA A 360 -10.59 -16.27 -12.22
N TYR A 361 -10.25 -15.82 -11.01
CA TYR A 361 -10.03 -14.39 -10.72
C TYR A 361 -8.87 -13.83 -11.54
N ILE A 362 -7.73 -14.53 -11.59
CA ILE A 362 -6.55 -14.07 -12.34
C ILE A 362 -6.85 -14.01 -13.84
N ARG A 363 -7.54 -15.01 -14.38
CA ARG A 363 -7.98 -15.03 -15.79
C ARG A 363 -8.96 -13.90 -16.09
N GLN A 364 -9.88 -13.61 -15.17
CA GLN A 364 -10.78 -12.48 -15.28
C GLN A 364 -10.00 -11.15 -15.28
N MET A 365 -9.09 -10.95 -14.35
CA MET A 365 -8.26 -9.73 -14.31
C MET A 365 -7.43 -9.56 -15.57
N LYS A 366 -6.87 -10.65 -16.10
CA LYS A 366 -6.13 -10.61 -17.36
C LYS A 366 -7.02 -10.18 -18.55
N ARG A 367 -8.28 -10.60 -18.56
CA ARG A 367 -9.25 -10.24 -19.61
C ARG A 367 -9.77 -8.80 -19.44
N ASP A 368 -10.04 -8.39 -18.20
CA ASP A 368 -10.78 -7.17 -17.89
C ASP A 368 -9.85 -5.95 -17.70
N LEU A 369 -8.55 -6.17 -17.45
CA LEU A 369 -7.57 -5.12 -17.27
C LEU A 369 -6.68 -4.99 -18.50
N PRO A 370 -6.31 -3.75 -18.89
CA PRO A 370 -5.28 -3.53 -19.88
C PRO A 370 -3.95 -4.19 -19.46
N ALA A 371 -3.17 -4.68 -20.43
CA ALA A 371 -1.94 -5.44 -20.17
C ALA A 371 -0.97 -4.69 -19.22
N TYR A 372 -0.80 -3.39 -19.41
CA TYR A 372 0.03 -2.57 -18.54
C TYR A 372 -0.46 -2.61 -17.07
N THR A 373 -1.74 -2.36 -16.86
CA THR A 373 -2.34 -2.40 -15.51
C THR A 373 -2.27 -3.80 -14.92
N PHE A 374 -2.50 -4.84 -15.71
CA PHE A 374 -2.36 -6.22 -15.29
C PHE A 374 -0.93 -6.54 -14.87
N MET A 375 0.07 -6.17 -15.69
CA MET A 375 1.49 -6.40 -15.36
C MET A 375 1.90 -5.68 -14.08
N VAL A 376 1.54 -4.42 -13.91
CA VAL A 376 1.96 -3.65 -12.72
C VAL A 376 1.10 -3.99 -11.50
N SER A 377 -0.23 -3.94 -11.59
CA SER A 377 -1.11 -4.04 -10.43
C SER A 377 -1.38 -5.47 -9.96
N ILE A 378 -1.26 -6.47 -10.85
CA ILE A 378 -1.52 -7.89 -10.56
C ILE A 378 -0.20 -8.67 -10.48
N LEU A 379 0.68 -8.54 -11.47
CA LEU A 379 1.94 -9.28 -11.47
C LEU A 379 3.08 -8.57 -10.74
N ASN A 380 2.91 -7.30 -10.37
CA ASN A 380 3.91 -6.49 -9.66
C ASN A 380 5.24 -6.33 -10.45
N ILE A 381 5.13 -6.21 -11.76
CA ILE A 381 6.29 -6.05 -12.65
C ILE A 381 6.69 -4.58 -12.67
N LYS A 382 7.96 -4.28 -12.36
CA LYS A 382 8.53 -2.93 -12.45
C LYS A 382 8.70 -2.53 -13.91
N MET A 383 8.11 -1.41 -14.29
CA MET A 383 8.24 -0.87 -15.65
C MET A 383 9.49 0.03 -15.75
N LYS A 384 10.12 0.04 -16.92
CA LYS A 384 11.27 0.91 -17.20
C LYS A 384 10.77 2.23 -17.81
N LYS A 385 11.33 3.35 -17.38
CA LYS A 385 11.04 4.68 -17.94
C LYS A 385 11.66 4.82 -19.33
N SER A 386 10.92 5.41 -20.27
CA SER A 386 11.50 5.99 -21.49
C SER A 386 12.15 7.34 -21.14
N ASN A 387 13.42 7.55 -21.55
CA ASN A 387 14.12 8.82 -21.33
C ASN A 387 13.63 9.96 -22.26
N ASP A 388 12.79 9.63 -23.25
CA ASP A 388 12.38 10.56 -24.33
C ASP A 388 10.92 11.01 -24.18
N GLY A 389 10.44 11.23 -22.96
CA GLY A 389 9.06 11.67 -22.70
C GLY A 389 8.80 13.13 -23.13
N PHE A 390 7.56 13.41 -23.55
CA PHE A 390 7.12 14.77 -23.91
C PHE A 390 7.23 15.78 -22.76
N TYR A 391 7.02 15.34 -21.52
CA TYR A 391 7.17 16.13 -20.30
C TYR A 391 8.49 15.75 -19.59
N SER A 392 9.63 15.98 -20.26
CA SER A 392 10.95 15.51 -19.80
C SER A 392 11.37 16.06 -18.43
N ASN A 393 10.92 17.27 -18.07
CA ASN A 393 11.22 17.91 -16.79
C ASN A 393 10.19 17.62 -15.68
N LEU A 394 9.21 16.75 -15.95
CA LEU A 394 8.22 16.37 -14.93
C LEU A 394 8.85 15.49 -13.85
N ASP A 395 8.73 15.92 -12.61
CA ASP A 395 9.10 15.17 -11.41
C ASP A 395 7.96 15.28 -10.39
N ILE A 396 7.08 14.29 -10.42
CA ILE A 396 5.91 14.25 -9.53
C ILE A 396 6.30 13.99 -8.08
N GLU A 397 7.35 13.22 -7.86
CA GLU A 397 7.70 12.77 -6.52
C GLU A 397 8.33 13.89 -5.67
N HIS A 398 9.20 14.72 -6.28
CA HIS A 398 10.00 15.66 -5.50
C HIS A 398 9.65 17.14 -5.74
N VAL A 399 9.08 17.48 -6.91
CA VAL A 399 8.94 18.89 -7.35
C VAL A 399 7.50 19.29 -7.63
N HIS A 400 6.81 18.57 -8.51
CA HIS A 400 5.54 19.02 -9.08
C HIS A 400 4.32 18.43 -8.41
N GLY A 401 4.44 17.20 -7.86
CA GLY A 401 3.36 16.56 -7.11
C GLY A 401 3.27 17.08 -5.69
N TYR A 402 2.07 17.19 -5.18
CA TYR A 402 1.84 17.50 -3.78
C TYR A 402 0.63 16.74 -3.25
N ILE A 403 0.63 16.57 -1.93
CA ILE A 403 -0.52 16.09 -1.18
C ILE A 403 -1.08 17.32 -0.44
N PRO A 404 -2.35 17.71 -0.67
CA PRO A 404 -2.91 18.88 -0.04
C PRO A 404 -3.00 18.70 1.49
N ASP A 405 -2.89 19.81 2.23
CA ASP A 405 -3.25 19.83 3.65
C ASP A 405 -4.72 19.42 3.80
N GLU A 406 -5.03 18.71 4.88
CA GLU A 406 -6.38 18.17 5.06
C GLU A 406 -7.24 19.00 5.96
N ILE A 407 -8.52 19.03 5.60
CA ILE A 407 -9.59 19.35 6.53
C ILE A 407 -9.82 18.12 7.40
N ASP A 408 -9.83 18.30 8.73
CA ASP A 408 -10.05 17.18 9.64
C ASP A 408 -11.42 16.53 9.39
N PRO A 409 -11.46 15.30 8.86
CA PRO A 409 -12.72 14.63 8.58
C PRO A 409 -13.53 14.35 9.85
N LEU A 410 -12.88 14.23 11.00
CA LEU A 410 -13.56 14.03 12.28
C LEU A 410 -14.36 15.24 12.73
N SER A 411 -13.99 16.46 12.30
CA SER A 411 -14.77 17.67 12.60
C SER A 411 -16.19 17.65 12.02
N GLN A 412 -16.45 16.77 11.07
CA GLN A 412 -17.71 16.63 10.36
C GLN A 412 -18.30 15.21 10.44
N ALA A 413 -17.66 14.30 11.18
CA ALA A 413 -18.12 12.93 11.33
C ALA A 413 -19.25 12.82 12.36
N ASN A 414 -20.18 11.91 12.10
CA ASN A 414 -21.10 11.45 13.13
C ASN A 414 -20.39 10.41 14.00
N PHE A 415 -20.73 10.41 15.28
CA PHE A 415 -20.18 9.47 16.24
C PHE A 415 -21.29 8.63 16.86
N SER A 416 -21.00 7.36 17.06
CA SER A 416 -21.90 6.42 17.71
C SER A 416 -21.26 5.76 18.92
N THR A 417 -22.07 5.44 19.91
CA THR A 417 -21.62 4.66 21.08
C THR A 417 -21.94 3.18 20.85
N ARG A 418 -20.92 2.33 20.95
CA ARG A 418 -21.06 0.87 20.84
C ARG A 418 -20.75 0.22 22.19
N LYS A 419 -21.68 -0.63 22.68
CA LYS A 419 -21.42 -1.51 23.83
C LYS A 419 -20.89 -2.84 23.32
N ALA A 420 -19.79 -3.30 23.90
CA ALA A 420 -19.21 -4.59 23.60
C ALA A 420 -18.78 -5.32 24.88
N SER A 421 -18.81 -6.64 24.87
CA SER A 421 -18.32 -7.47 25.97
C SER A 421 -17.28 -8.45 25.46
N GLY A 422 -16.22 -8.66 26.25
CA GLY A 422 -15.13 -9.56 25.92
C GLY A 422 -14.41 -10.02 27.20
N VAL A 423 -13.46 -10.93 27.05
CA VAL A 423 -12.70 -11.49 28.18
C VAL A 423 -11.27 -10.95 28.18
N ILE A 424 -10.85 -10.30 29.27
CA ILE A 424 -9.48 -9.85 29.50
C ILE A 424 -8.97 -10.53 30.78
N ASP A 425 -7.82 -11.18 30.70
CA ASP A 425 -7.21 -11.91 31.83
C ASP A 425 -8.20 -12.84 32.55
N GLY A 426 -9.07 -13.53 31.80
CA GLY A 426 -10.09 -14.45 32.32
C GLY A 426 -11.33 -13.78 32.93
N ARG A 427 -11.44 -12.48 32.93
CA ARG A 427 -12.57 -11.72 33.46
C ARG A 427 -13.44 -11.15 32.34
N MET A 428 -14.77 -11.25 32.49
CA MET A 428 -15.70 -10.61 31.57
C MET A 428 -15.65 -9.10 31.77
N VAL A 429 -15.38 -8.36 30.71
CA VAL A 429 -15.37 -6.89 30.67
C VAL A 429 -16.45 -6.44 29.70
N THR A 430 -17.31 -5.51 30.13
CA THR A 430 -18.25 -4.81 29.27
C THR A 430 -17.84 -3.35 29.20
N ALA A 431 -17.68 -2.81 28.00
CA ALA A 431 -17.24 -1.46 27.79
C ALA A 431 -18.11 -0.73 26.77
N GLU A 432 -18.21 0.57 26.91
CA GLU A 432 -18.75 1.47 25.88
C GLU A 432 -17.58 2.15 25.17
N SER A 433 -17.57 2.07 23.85
CA SER A 433 -16.62 2.79 23.00
C SER A 433 -17.33 3.81 22.14
N TYR A 434 -16.73 4.98 22.01
CA TYR A 434 -17.19 6.06 21.16
C TYR A 434 -16.40 6.00 19.85
N GLN A 435 -17.07 5.82 18.74
CA GLN A 435 -16.44 5.61 17.45
C GLN A 435 -17.03 6.53 16.38
N PRO A 436 -16.21 7.08 15.47
CA PRO A 436 -16.72 7.78 14.30
C PRO A 436 -17.43 6.78 13.36
N ASP A 437 -18.40 7.27 12.60
CA ASP A 437 -19.01 6.48 11.54
C ASP A 437 -18.05 6.37 10.35
N PHE A 438 -17.23 5.32 10.39
CA PHE A 438 -16.25 5.04 9.33
C PHE A 438 -16.92 4.77 7.97
N LYS A 439 -18.15 4.26 7.96
CA LYS A 439 -18.84 4.00 6.70
C LYS A 439 -19.22 5.34 6.04
N GLU A 440 -19.79 6.26 6.78
CA GLU A 440 -20.10 7.61 6.27
C GLU A 440 -18.83 8.31 5.75
N LEU A 441 -17.73 8.23 6.49
CA LEU A 441 -16.46 8.82 6.05
C LEU A 441 -15.92 8.18 4.76
N SER A 442 -16.10 6.85 4.57
CA SER A 442 -15.62 6.16 3.38
C SER A 442 -16.43 6.47 2.11
N GLU A 443 -17.70 6.82 2.27
CA GLU A 443 -18.61 7.13 1.17
C GLU A 443 -18.44 8.56 0.64
N ARG A 444 -17.74 9.45 1.37
CA ARG A 444 -17.48 10.82 0.91
C ARG A 444 -16.49 10.85 -0.23
N ASN A 445 -16.92 11.34 -1.38
CA ASN A 445 -16.10 11.54 -2.58
C ASN A 445 -16.49 12.87 -3.24
N ASP A 446 -16.19 13.98 -2.56
CA ASP A 446 -16.48 15.33 -3.02
C ASP A 446 -15.50 16.36 -2.46
N CYS A 447 -15.58 17.61 -2.93
CA CYS A 447 -14.64 18.69 -2.62
C CYS A 447 -14.63 19.14 -1.15
N ARG A 448 -15.49 18.63 -0.29
CA ARG A 448 -15.47 18.96 1.15
C ARG A 448 -14.20 18.57 1.84
N MET A 449 -13.48 17.62 1.26
CA MET A 449 -12.22 17.12 1.81
C MET A 449 -10.98 17.71 1.11
N ASP A 450 -11.16 18.49 0.04
CA ASP A 450 -10.07 19.10 -0.72
C ASP A 450 -9.63 20.42 -0.08
N ALA A 451 -8.60 20.38 0.73
CA ALA A 451 -8.04 21.61 1.35
C ALA A 451 -7.34 22.53 0.34
N ASP A 452 -6.94 22.01 -0.80
CA ASP A 452 -6.30 22.78 -1.88
C ASP A 452 -7.29 23.49 -2.81
N CYS A 453 -8.57 23.17 -2.75
CA CYS A 453 -9.62 23.90 -3.44
C CYS A 453 -9.97 25.17 -2.64
N VAL A 454 -9.45 26.32 -3.04
CA VAL A 454 -9.74 27.61 -2.41
C VAL A 454 -11.17 28.03 -2.74
N PRO A 455 -12.11 28.09 -1.76
CA PRO A 455 -13.53 28.28 -2.05
C PRO A 455 -13.90 29.62 -2.66
N THR A 456 -13.04 30.62 -2.52
CA THR A 456 -13.27 32.00 -2.99
C THR A 456 -12.68 32.28 -4.38
N LEU A 457 -11.88 31.34 -4.93
CA LEU A 457 -11.26 31.48 -6.24
C LEU A 457 -12.07 30.76 -7.33
N PRO A 458 -12.10 31.29 -8.57
CA PRO A 458 -12.74 30.61 -9.67
C PRO A 458 -12.03 29.29 -10.02
N LEU A 459 -12.78 28.38 -10.60
CA LEU A 459 -12.23 27.19 -11.21
C LEU A 459 -11.87 27.43 -12.66
N TYR A 460 -10.73 26.90 -13.08
CA TYR A 460 -10.31 26.85 -14.47
C TYR A 460 -10.43 25.42 -14.97
N ILE A 461 -11.06 25.24 -16.13
CA ILE A 461 -11.23 23.91 -16.73
C ILE A 461 -10.84 23.91 -18.20
N ALA A 462 -10.29 22.79 -18.64
CA ALA A 462 -10.11 22.47 -20.04
C ALA A 462 -10.47 21.01 -20.29
N LEU A 463 -10.96 20.73 -21.50
CA LEU A 463 -11.40 19.42 -21.91
C LEU A 463 -10.69 18.98 -23.18
N ASP A 464 -10.53 17.67 -23.35
CA ASP A 464 -10.26 17.04 -24.63
C ASP A 464 -11.41 16.11 -25.02
N TYR A 465 -11.73 16.12 -26.33
CA TYR A 465 -12.91 15.46 -26.88
C TYR A 465 -12.49 14.34 -27.83
N ASN A 466 -12.75 13.12 -27.43
CA ASN A 466 -12.51 11.96 -28.28
C ASN A 466 -13.74 11.06 -28.29
N ALA A 467 -13.94 10.31 -29.39
CA ALA A 467 -15.07 9.39 -29.55
C ALA A 467 -15.13 8.33 -28.45
N ASN A 468 -13.99 7.90 -27.93
CA ASN A 468 -13.89 6.81 -26.96
C ASN A 468 -13.82 7.29 -25.50
N ILE A 469 -13.36 8.53 -25.29
CA ILE A 469 -13.17 9.10 -23.96
C ILE A 469 -13.26 10.64 -24.05
N ASN A 470 -13.89 11.24 -23.05
CA ASN A 470 -13.83 12.68 -22.84
C ASN A 470 -13.11 12.92 -21.50
N THR A 471 -12.15 13.82 -21.49
CA THR A 471 -11.36 14.14 -20.30
C THR A 471 -11.53 15.62 -19.92
N LEU A 472 -11.47 15.89 -18.62
CA LEU A 472 -11.57 17.23 -18.05
C LEU A 472 -10.51 17.38 -16.97
N VAL A 473 -9.74 18.46 -17.02
CA VAL A 473 -8.76 18.82 -16.01
C VAL A 473 -9.17 20.14 -15.35
N VAL A 474 -9.12 20.16 -14.02
CA VAL A 474 -9.53 21.30 -13.18
C VAL A 474 -8.30 21.88 -12.49
N GLY A 475 -8.18 23.19 -12.53
CA GLY A 475 -7.12 23.91 -11.85
C GLY A 475 -7.59 25.19 -11.17
N GLN A 476 -6.77 25.68 -10.27
CA GLN A 476 -6.84 27.04 -9.72
C GLN A 476 -5.48 27.71 -9.84
N VAL A 477 -5.48 29.03 -9.96
CA VAL A 477 -4.25 29.82 -10.02
C VAL A 477 -4.18 30.73 -8.81
N TYR A 478 -3.13 30.54 -8.03
CA TYR A 478 -2.83 31.39 -6.88
C TYR A 478 -1.33 31.45 -6.62
N GLU A 479 -0.94 32.44 -5.83
CA GLU A 479 0.46 32.60 -5.42
C GLU A 479 0.78 31.74 -4.23
N ARG A 480 1.91 31.05 -4.27
CA ARG A 480 2.46 30.31 -3.17
C ARG A 480 3.97 30.60 -3.08
N GLU A 481 4.44 30.98 -1.89
CA GLU A 481 5.84 31.27 -1.62
C GLU A 481 6.46 32.29 -2.59
N GLY A 482 5.65 33.28 -3.01
CA GLY A 482 6.08 34.32 -3.95
C GLY A 482 6.08 33.92 -5.42
N MET A 483 5.61 32.72 -5.77
CA MET A 483 5.46 32.23 -7.12
C MET A 483 4.00 32.01 -7.50
N GLN A 484 3.63 32.45 -8.70
CA GLN A 484 2.34 32.07 -9.27
C GLN A 484 2.37 30.60 -9.69
N CYS A 485 1.37 29.85 -9.27
CA CYS A 485 1.23 28.44 -9.57
C CYS A 485 -0.12 28.13 -10.21
N VAL A 486 -0.11 27.31 -11.24
CA VAL A 486 -1.29 26.56 -11.70
C VAL A 486 -1.34 25.27 -10.88
N ASN A 487 -2.29 25.19 -9.96
CA ASN A 487 -2.52 24.00 -9.16
C ASN A 487 -3.59 23.15 -9.86
N VAL A 488 -3.19 22.01 -10.38
CA VAL A 488 -4.10 21.02 -10.97
C VAL A 488 -4.71 20.24 -9.82
N ILE A 489 -5.94 20.58 -9.44
CA ILE A 489 -6.58 20.08 -8.23
C ILE A 489 -7.32 18.78 -8.44
N LYS A 490 -7.89 18.53 -9.64
CA LYS A 490 -8.57 17.28 -9.96
C LYS A 490 -8.74 17.05 -11.45
N SER A 491 -8.78 15.80 -11.84
CA SER A 491 -9.14 15.37 -13.20
C SER A 491 -10.34 14.43 -13.20
N PHE A 492 -11.14 14.47 -14.28
CA PHE A 492 -12.32 13.64 -14.49
C PHE A 492 -12.30 13.07 -15.90
N TYR A 493 -12.95 11.94 -16.11
CA TYR A 493 -13.17 11.37 -17.43
C TYR A 493 -14.46 10.54 -17.49
N VAL A 494 -14.98 10.40 -18.68
CA VAL A 494 -16.02 9.43 -19.01
C VAL A 494 -15.63 8.67 -20.26
N LYS A 495 -15.83 7.37 -20.26
CA LYS A 495 -15.60 6.50 -21.44
C LYS A 495 -16.88 6.30 -22.22
N ASN A 496 -16.76 5.76 -23.45
CA ASN A 496 -17.87 5.43 -24.33
C ASN A 496 -18.99 4.70 -23.56
N GLU A 497 -20.23 4.97 -23.95
CA GLU A 497 -21.53 4.80 -23.30
C GLU A 497 -21.92 5.99 -22.41
N ARG A 498 -21.00 6.64 -21.71
CA ARG A 498 -21.24 7.89 -20.98
C ARG A 498 -20.91 9.11 -21.88
N LYS A 499 -21.76 10.12 -21.83
CA LYS A 499 -21.69 11.29 -22.70
C LYS A 499 -20.93 12.44 -22.02
N LEU A 500 -20.55 13.43 -22.85
CA LEU A 500 -19.92 14.66 -22.38
C LEU A 500 -20.73 15.37 -21.28
N THR A 501 -22.07 15.37 -21.39
CA THR A 501 -22.97 15.95 -20.40
C THR A 501 -22.83 15.28 -19.03
N GLU A 502 -22.59 13.98 -19.00
CA GLU A 502 -22.38 13.23 -17.75
C GLU A 502 -21.03 13.55 -17.12
N LEU A 503 -19.99 13.84 -17.91
CA LEU A 503 -18.70 14.34 -17.41
C LEU A 503 -18.88 15.69 -16.68
N ILE A 504 -19.65 16.59 -17.26
CA ILE A 504 -19.96 17.90 -16.64
C ILE A 504 -20.82 17.74 -15.38
N THR A 505 -21.71 16.77 -15.40
CA THR A 505 -22.51 16.42 -14.20
C THR A 505 -21.62 15.87 -13.09
N ASP A 506 -20.68 14.97 -13.38
CA ASP A 506 -19.71 14.44 -12.39
C ASP A 506 -18.86 15.58 -11.80
N PHE A 507 -18.34 16.47 -12.62
CA PHE A 507 -17.64 17.68 -12.18
C PHE A 507 -18.52 18.54 -11.27
N SER A 508 -19.74 18.82 -11.69
CA SER A 508 -20.66 19.65 -10.93
C SER A 508 -21.05 19.01 -9.60
N ASN A 509 -21.34 17.74 -9.57
CA ASN A 509 -21.66 16.99 -8.35
C ASN A 509 -20.48 16.98 -7.37
N TYR A 510 -19.26 16.90 -7.84
CA TYR A 510 -18.07 16.94 -7.00
C TYR A 510 -17.88 18.27 -6.31
N TYR A 511 -18.10 19.39 -7.00
CA TYR A 511 -17.89 20.75 -6.46
C TYR A 511 -19.15 21.43 -5.90
N THR A 512 -20.30 20.77 -5.92
CA THR A 512 -21.60 21.33 -5.47
C THR A 512 -21.96 21.08 -4.00
N PRO A 513 -21.38 20.13 -3.24
CA PRO A 513 -21.85 19.89 -1.89
C PRO A 513 -21.53 21.07 -0.98
N LYS A 514 -22.33 21.22 0.06
CA LYS A 514 -22.56 22.22 1.12
C LYS A 514 -21.44 23.20 1.52
N ARG A 515 -20.21 23.05 1.04
CA ARG A 515 -19.12 24.00 1.23
C ARG A 515 -19.24 25.07 0.14
N ALA A 516 -19.18 26.33 0.53
CA ALA A 516 -19.19 27.44 -0.43
C ALA A 516 -17.97 27.36 -1.34
N VAL A 517 -18.16 26.90 -2.56
CA VAL A 517 -17.18 27.02 -3.66
C VAL A 517 -17.62 28.17 -4.52
N CYS A 518 -16.68 28.98 -5.00
CA CYS A 518 -16.96 30.00 -6.00
C CYS A 518 -17.64 29.34 -7.21
N ARG A 519 -18.76 29.90 -7.66
CA ARG A 519 -19.52 29.37 -8.79
C ARG A 519 -19.03 29.88 -10.14
N ASP A 520 -17.95 30.65 -10.16
CA ASP A 520 -17.35 31.12 -11.40
C ASP A 520 -16.41 30.06 -11.95
N VAL A 521 -16.65 29.64 -13.18
CA VAL A 521 -15.82 28.72 -13.91
C VAL A 521 -15.37 29.33 -15.22
N THR A 522 -14.05 29.31 -15.47
CA THR A 522 -13.47 29.70 -16.76
C THR A 522 -13.16 28.44 -17.54
N TYR A 523 -13.78 28.31 -18.70
CA TYR A 523 -13.62 27.17 -19.58
C TYR A 523 -12.76 27.55 -20.79
N PHE A 524 -11.55 26.98 -20.86
CA PHE A 524 -10.63 27.16 -21.99
C PHE A 524 -10.92 26.13 -23.07
N TYR A 525 -11.10 26.57 -24.30
CA TYR A 525 -11.31 25.70 -25.46
C TYR A 525 -10.61 26.23 -26.70
N ASP A 526 -10.20 25.35 -27.58
CA ASP A 526 -9.55 25.70 -28.86
C ASP A 526 -10.50 25.48 -30.05
N ALA A 527 -9.96 25.65 -31.26
CA ALA A 527 -10.72 25.52 -32.51
C ALA A 527 -11.32 24.11 -32.70
N THR A 528 -10.81 23.03 -32.02
CA THR A 528 -11.36 21.69 -32.13
C THR A 528 -12.74 21.59 -31.47
N ALA A 529 -12.96 22.32 -30.40
CA ALA A 529 -14.25 22.38 -29.71
C ALA A 529 -15.34 23.10 -30.52
N LYS A 530 -14.95 23.84 -31.55
CA LYS A 530 -15.86 24.55 -32.47
C LYS A 530 -16.35 23.66 -33.62
N GLN A 531 -15.75 22.49 -33.81
CA GLN A 531 -16.19 21.52 -34.80
C GLN A 531 -17.50 20.89 -34.33
N GLY A 532 -18.44 20.70 -35.24
CA GLY A 532 -19.67 20.00 -34.97
C GLY A 532 -19.39 18.49 -34.70
N ALA A 533 -20.09 17.89 -33.75
CA ALA A 533 -19.98 16.50 -33.53
C ALA A 533 -20.52 15.70 -34.72
N SER A 534 -19.65 15.14 -35.54
CA SER A 534 -20.01 14.26 -36.66
C SER A 534 -20.74 12.97 -36.16
N TYR A 535 -20.82 12.77 -34.84
CA TYR A 535 -21.39 11.60 -34.17
C TYR A 535 -22.53 11.90 -33.19
N ALA A 536 -22.92 13.17 -33.04
CA ALA A 536 -24.06 13.53 -32.17
C ALA A 536 -25.32 13.73 -33.03
N THR A 537 -26.44 13.30 -32.50
CA THR A 537 -27.79 13.51 -33.07
C THR A 537 -28.24 14.98 -33.06
N THR A 538 -27.38 15.91 -32.70
CA THR A 538 -27.61 17.36 -32.64
C THR A 538 -26.46 18.11 -33.31
N ASP A 539 -26.75 19.09 -34.15
CA ASP A 539 -25.80 19.99 -34.82
C ASP A 539 -25.05 20.93 -33.84
N GLU A 540 -25.06 20.64 -32.55
CA GLU A 540 -24.48 21.52 -31.54
C GLU A 540 -22.97 21.31 -31.40
N ARG A 541 -22.23 22.43 -31.35
CA ARG A 541 -20.78 22.42 -31.15
C ARG A 541 -20.43 22.03 -29.74
N PHE A 542 -19.33 21.28 -29.53
CA PHE A 542 -18.91 20.77 -28.22
C PHE A 542 -18.84 21.85 -27.13
N PHE A 543 -18.22 23.01 -27.42
CA PHE A 543 -18.08 24.08 -26.43
C PHE A 543 -19.43 24.63 -25.96
N MET A 544 -20.43 24.70 -26.85
CA MET A 544 -21.78 25.16 -26.50
C MET A 544 -22.48 24.20 -25.59
N SER A 545 -22.35 22.89 -25.87
CA SER A 545 -22.90 21.84 -25.01
C SER A 545 -22.28 21.86 -23.60
N VAL A 546 -20.96 22.09 -23.49
CA VAL A 546 -20.27 22.22 -22.20
C VAL A 546 -20.77 23.46 -21.43
N ILE A 547 -20.81 24.63 -22.07
CA ILE A 547 -21.28 25.87 -21.43
C ILE A 547 -22.71 25.70 -20.93
N ARG A 548 -23.62 25.23 -21.80
CA ARG A 548 -25.01 25.05 -21.45
C ARG A 548 -25.19 24.08 -20.28
N GLU A 549 -24.45 22.96 -20.25
CA GLU A 549 -24.58 21.99 -19.16
C GLU A 549 -23.98 22.51 -17.84
N LEU A 550 -22.90 23.29 -17.90
CA LEU A 550 -22.35 23.99 -16.74
C LEU A 550 -23.37 25.01 -16.18
N GLU A 551 -23.95 25.87 -17.04
CA GLU A 551 -24.97 26.85 -16.66
C GLU A 551 -26.23 26.18 -16.07
N ARG A 552 -26.64 25.06 -16.66
CA ARG A 552 -27.76 24.24 -16.14
C ARG A 552 -27.48 23.70 -14.73
N ASN A 553 -26.24 23.39 -14.40
CA ASN A 553 -25.80 22.97 -13.08
C ASN A 553 -25.49 24.14 -12.13
N GLY A 554 -25.81 25.38 -12.53
CA GLY A 554 -25.71 26.57 -11.68
C GLY A 554 -24.33 27.22 -11.61
N TRP A 555 -23.49 27.03 -12.64
CA TRP A 555 -22.20 27.70 -12.77
C TRP A 555 -22.32 29.00 -13.56
N ASN A 556 -21.54 30.02 -13.15
CA ASN A 556 -21.31 31.22 -13.95
C ASN A 556 -20.12 30.94 -14.89
N VAL A 557 -20.39 30.79 -16.18
CA VAL A 557 -19.40 30.29 -17.13
C VAL A 557 -18.81 31.43 -17.93
N THR A 558 -17.46 31.52 -17.92
CA THR A 558 -16.70 32.35 -18.88
C THR A 558 -16.02 31.44 -19.89
N GLY A 559 -16.58 31.34 -21.07
CA GLY A 559 -15.95 30.59 -22.18
C GLY A 559 -14.83 31.43 -22.85
N VAL A 560 -13.63 30.85 -22.88
CA VAL A 560 -12.45 31.52 -23.48
C VAL A 560 -11.96 30.72 -24.68
N ASP A 561 -12.08 31.33 -25.85
CA ASP A 561 -11.59 30.80 -27.12
C ASP A 561 -10.09 31.06 -27.27
N MET A 562 -9.28 30.00 -27.21
CA MET A 562 -7.82 30.09 -27.37
C MET A 562 -7.35 30.14 -28.86
N GLY A 563 -8.29 30.01 -29.82
CA GLY A 563 -7.96 29.98 -31.23
C GLY A 563 -7.44 28.61 -31.73
N ALA A 564 -6.50 28.65 -32.64
CA ALA A 564 -5.87 27.45 -33.17
C ALA A 564 -4.95 26.81 -32.12
N PRO A 565 -4.96 25.45 -31.98
CA PRO A 565 -4.07 24.80 -31.04
C PRO A 565 -2.59 25.08 -31.35
N GLU A 566 -1.82 25.37 -30.31
CA GLU A 566 -0.37 25.53 -30.43
C GLU A 566 0.31 24.27 -30.97
N LYS A 567 1.40 24.44 -31.71
CA LYS A 567 2.20 23.33 -32.22
C LYS A 567 2.83 22.54 -31.07
N HIS A 568 2.99 21.23 -31.24
CA HIS A 568 3.53 20.35 -30.20
C HIS A 568 4.93 20.73 -29.72
N ASP A 569 5.81 21.19 -30.60
CA ASP A 569 7.15 21.70 -30.28
C ASP A 569 7.10 22.95 -29.39
N VAL A 570 6.16 23.84 -29.66
CA VAL A 570 5.93 25.06 -28.86
C VAL A 570 5.36 24.66 -27.48
N LYS A 571 4.34 23.80 -27.43
CA LYS A 571 3.77 23.25 -26.17
C LYS A 571 4.84 22.60 -25.34
N HIS A 572 5.65 21.71 -25.94
CA HIS A 572 6.75 21.03 -25.27
C HIS A 572 7.70 22.01 -24.60
N ARG A 573 8.16 23.02 -25.32
CA ARG A 573 9.08 24.03 -24.80
C ARG A 573 8.46 24.82 -23.64
N ILE A 574 7.26 25.37 -23.83
CA ILE A 574 6.60 26.19 -22.82
C ILE A 574 6.34 25.41 -21.53
N ILE A 575 5.80 24.19 -21.65
CA ILE A 575 5.44 23.40 -20.48
C ILE A 575 6.70 22.87 -19.76
N ASN A 576 7.71 22.41 -20.50
CA ASN A 576 8.95 21.98 -19.87
C ASN A 576 9.75 23.13 -19.22
N ASN A 577 9.66 24.36 -19.76
CA ASN A 577 10.22 25.53 -19.09
C ASN A 577 9.47 25.86 -17.79
N ALA A 578 8.16 25.69 -17.76
CA ALA A 578 7.38 25.86 -16.54
C ALA A 578 7.69 24.77 -15.51
N LEU A 579 7.82 23.51 -15.94
CA LEU A 579 8.24 22.40 -15.10
C LEU A 579 9.68 22.60 -14.57
N ALA A 580 10.56 23.21 -15.33
CA ALA A 580 11.91 23.59 -14.88
C ALA A 580 11.96 24.89 -14.04
N HIS A 581 10.80 25.49 -13.72
CA HIS A 581 10.68 26.77 -13.02
C HIS A 581 11.36 27.95 -13.73
N ILE A 582 11.58 27.85 -15.06
CA ILE A 582 12.14 28.90 -15.88
C ILE A 582 11.06 29.90 -16.28
N GLU A 583 9.84 29.43 -16.46
CA GLU A 583 8.68 30.26 -16.84
C GLU A 583 7.57 30.21 -15.79
N SER A 584 6.87 31.33 -15.62
CA SER A 584 5.68 31.44 -14.74
C SER A 584 4.39 31.33 -15.59
N PRO A 585 3.31 30.80 -15.02
CA PRO A 585 3.16 30.20 -13.68
C PRO A 585 3.83 28.82 -13.57
N ALA A 586 4.28 28.45 -12.38
CA ALA A 586 4.76 27.10 -12.09
C ALA A 586 3.61 26.09 -12.11
N ILE A 587 3.92 24.82 -12.29
CA ILE A 587 2.93 23.73 -12.35
C ILE A 587 3.00 22.92 -11.05
N ARG A 588 1.84 22.67 -10.45
CA ARG A 588 1.69 21.78 -9.29
C ARG A 588 0.49 20.86 -9.51
N ILE A 589 0.62 19.60 -9.13
CA ILE A 589 -0.38 18.56 -9.38
C ILE A 589 -0.74 17.86 -8.06
N ASN A 590 -2.01 17.90 -7.68
CA ASN A 590 -2.56 17.16 -6.56
C ASN A 590 -2.49 15.66 -6.89
N GLN A 591 -1.60 14.92 -6.25
CA GLN A 591 -1.36 13.50 -6.54
C GLN A 591 -2.59 12.62 -6.28
N PRO A 592 -3.24 12.68 -5.11
CA PRO A 592 -4.41 11.85 -4.80
C PRO A 592 -5.57 12.00 -5.79
N ASN A 593 -5.77 13.20 -6.33
CA ASN A 593 -6.91 13.53 -7.18
C ASN A 593 -6.64 13.41 -8.69
N ASN A 594 -5.39 13.13 -9.10
CA ASN A 594 -4.99 13.09 -10.50
C ASN A 594 -4.17 11.82 -10.87
N PRO A 595 -4.51 10.61 -10.41
CA PRO A 595 -3.67 9.44 -10.64
C PRO A 595 -3.53 9.08 -12.13
N ASP A 596 -4.62 9.11 -12.89
CA ASP A 596 -4.60 8.76 -14.31
C ASP A 596 -3.93 9.85 -15.17
N LEU A 597 -4.13 11.13 -14.84
CA LEU A 597 -3.44 12.25 -15.48
C LEU A 597 -1.92 12.15 -15.29
N ILE A 598 -1.47 11.83 -14.07
CA ILE A 598 -0.03 11.70 -13.78
C ILE A 598 0.58 10.59 -14.64
N VAL A 599 -0.07 9.42 -14.71
CA VAL A 599 0.39 8.32 -15.56
C VAL A 599 0.42 8.75 -17.04
N ALA A 600 -0.61 9.43 -17.51
CA ALA A 600 -0.67 9.91 -18.89
C ALA A 600 0.46 10.89 -19.21
N LEU A 601 0.81 11.80 -18.29
CA LEU A 601 1.91 12.75 -18.46
C LEU A 601 3.28 12.05 -18.48
N GLU A 602 3.49 11.09 -17.58
CA GLU A 602 4.78 10.37 -17.48
C GLU A 602 5.03 9.41 -18.64
N LEU A 603 3.98 8.83 -19.20
CA LEU A 603 4.06 7.87 -20.31
C LEU A 603 3.88 8.53 -21.69
N CYS A 604 3.68 9.85 -21.75
CA CYS A 604 3.54 10.56 -23.01
C CYS A 604 4.86 10.58 -23.78
N GLU A 605 4.97 9.72 -24.78
CA GLU A 605 6.15 9.61 -25.63
C GLU A 605 6.16 10.68 -26.75
N VAL A 606 7.36 10.85 -27.33
CA VAL A 606 7.61 11.75 -28.43
C VAL A 606 7.75 10.99 -29.73
N GLN A 607 7.08 11.45 -30.77
CA GLN A 607 7.31 10.98 -32.12
C GLN A 607 8.03 12.06 -32.93
N ILE A 608 9.24 11.72 -33.43
CA ILE A 608 10.00 12.55 -34.35
C ILE A 608 9.71 12.06 -35.76
N SER A 609 9.21 12.94 -36.63
CA SER A 609 8.91 12.63 -38.02
C SER A 609 9.39 13.78 -38.92
N TYR A 610 9.33 13.59 -40.24
CA TYR A 610 9.62 14.67 -41.21
C TYR A 610 8.70 15.91 -41.05
N LYS A 611 7.56 15.76 -40.35
CA LYS A 611 6.64 16.85 -39.98
C LYS A 611 7.02 17.57 -38.67
N GLY A 612 8.16 17.18 -38.05
CA GLY A 612 8.64 17.74 -36.81
C GLY A 612 8.40 16.88 -35.60
N PHE A 613 8.58 17.48 -34.45
CA PHE A 613 8.42 16.90 -33.11
C PHE A 613 6.95 16.97 -32.65
N ARG A 614 6.40 15.84 -32.16
CA ARG A 614 5.02 15.80 -31.67
C ARG A 614 4.84 14.70 -30.61
N LYS A 615 3.76 14.78 -29.83
CA LYS A 615 3.30 13.67 -28.98
C LYS A 615 3.01 12.43 -29.82
N ASP A 616 3.38 11.26 -29.33
CA ASP A 616 2.94 10.02 -29.96
C ASP A 616 1.47 9.75 -29.61
N LYS A 617 0.61 10.00 -30.58
CA LYS A 617 -0.81 9.79 -30.52
C LYS A 617 -1.27 8.49 -31.19
N SER A 618 -0.36 7.59 -31.50
CA SER A 618 -0.66 6.35 -32.23
C SER A 618 -1.66 5.44 -31.46
N GLY A 619 -1.68 5.57 -30.15
CA GLY A 619 -2.59 4.84 -29.27
C GLY A 619 -4.00 5.43 -29.09
N GLU A 620 -4.21 6.73 -29.33
CA GLU A 620 -5.47 7.43 -28.99
C GLU A 620 -6.74 6.81 -29.61
N LYS A 621 -6.67 6.52 -30.91
CA LYS A 621 -7.83 6.04 -31.68
C LYS A 621 -8.02 4.52 -31.65
N ARG A 622 -7.11 3.80 -31.01
CA ARG A 622 -7.22 2.34 -30.91
C ARG A 622 -8.21 1.99 -29.83
N PRO A 623 -9.09 1.00 -30.05
CA PRO A 623 -9.93 0.48 -28.98
C PRO A 623 -9.05 -0.03 -27.82
N GLU A 624 -9.61 -0.04 -26.64
CA GLU A 624 -8.95 -0.61 -25.46
C GLU A 624 -8.82 -2.13 -25.69
N THR A 625 -7.58 -2.63 -25.77
CA THR A 625 -7.24 -4.05 -25.92
C THR A 625 -6.42 -4.50 -24.71
N GLU A 626 -6.29 -5.81 -24.54
CA GLU A 626 -5.51 -6.38 -23.42
C GLU A 626 -4.06 -5.87 -23.39
N ASP A 627 -3.49 -5.51 -24.54
CA ASP A 627 -2.10 -5.07 -24.68
C ASP A 627 -1.93 -3.53 -24.76
N SER A 628 -2.99 -2.75 -24.54
CA SER A 628 -2.94 -1.31 -24.66
C SER A 628 -3.08 -0.60 -23.30
N LEU A 629 -2.53 0.64 -23.21
CA LEU A 629 -2.82 1.52 -22.08
C LEU A 629 -4.33 1.78 -21.98
N PRO A 630 -4.87 1.90 -20.74
CA PRO A 630 -6.24 2.37 -20.53
C PRO A 630 -6.47 3.72 -21.23
N LEU A 631 -7.66 3.92 -21.76
CA LEU A 631 -8.00 5.18 -22.46
C LEU A 631 -7.67 6.40 -21.59
N GLN A 632 -7.99 6.38 -20.30
CA GLN A 632 -7.73 7.49 -19.38
C GLN A 632 -6.25 7.71 -19.05
N GLN A 633 -5.36 6.82 -19.45
CA GLN A 633 -3.90 6.95 -19.24
C GLN A 633 -3.16 7.27 -20.56
N ARG A 634 -3.91 7.59 -21.61
CA ARG A 634 -3.37 8.01 -22.92
C ARG A 634 -3.29 9.52 -23.03
N THR A 635 -2.95 9.99 -24.20
CA THR A 635 -2.66 11.39 -24.50
C THR A 635 -3.85 12.34 -24.38
N ASP A 636 -5.09 11.87 -24.33
CA ASP A 636 -6.28 12.71 -24.16
C ASP A 636 -6.21 13.59 -22.90
N PHE A 637 -5.84 13.02 -21.76
CA PHE A 637 -5.62 13.82 -20.54
C PHE A 637 -4.50 14.83 -20.68
N THR A 638 -3.45 14.47 -21.42
CA THR A 638 -2.31 15.39 -21.62
C THR A 638 -2.68 16.59 -22.48
N ASP A 639 -3.64 16.44 -23.40
CA ASP A 639 -4.10 17.55 -24.23
C ASP A 639 -5.06 18.48 -23.47
N ALA A 640 -5.92 17.94 -22.61
CA ALA A 640 -6.70 18.73 -21.66
C ALA A 640 -5.80 19.50 -20.68
N PHE A 641 -4.74 18.87 -20.16
CA PHE A 641 -3.75 19.50 -19.29
C PHE A 641 -3.00 20.65 -20.01
N ASP A 642 -2.50 20.42 -21.24
CA ASP A 642 -1.85 21.45 -22.04
C ASP A 642 -2.76 22.66 -22.21
N SER A 643 -4.02 22.42 -22.55
CA SER A 643 -5.02 23.46 -22.78
C SER A 643 -5.32 24.23 -21.49
N LEU A 644 -5.43 23.56 -20.35
CA LEU A 644 -5.59 24.20 -19.05
C LEU A 644 -4.39 25.12 -18.74
N TYR A 645 -3.17 24.58 -18.87
CA TYR A 645 -1.97 25.33 -18.54
C TYR A 645 -1.78 26.57 -19.44
N LEU A 646 -1.90 26.40 -20.76
CA LEU A 646 -1.79 27.50 -21.73
C LEU A 646 -2.90 28.53 -21.55
N GLY A 647 -4.13 28.07 -21.25
CA GLY A 647 -5.25 28.94 -20.92
C GLY A 647 -4.96 29.78 -19.68
N CYS A 648 -4.51 29.16 -18.60
CA CYS A 648 -4.12 29.89 -17.37
C CYS A 648 -2.95 30.86 -17.60
N LYS A 649 -2.01 30.53 -18.49
CA LYS A 649 -0.83 31.32 -18.75
C LYS A 649 -1.15 32.56 -19.60
N TYR A 650 -1.90 32.41 -20.69
CA TYR A 650 -2.03 33.45 -21.73
C TYR A 650 -3.40 34.11 -21.81
N PHE A 651 -4.44 33.42 -21.40
CA PHE A 651 -5.82 33.82 -21.63
C PHE A 651 -6.59 34.13 -20.35
N ARG A 652 -5.94 34.07 -19.20
CA ARG A 652 -6.51 34.51 -17.95
C ARG A 652 -6.73 36.02 -18.01
N GLY A 653 -7.95 36.45 -18.28
CA GLY A 653 -8.32 37.85 -18.41
C GLY A 653 -7.86 38.67 -17.20
N SER A 654 -7.70 39.96 -17.41
CA SER A 654 -7.32 40.97 -16.41
C SER A 654 -8.36 41.12 -15.28
N MET A 655 -8.61 40.04 -14.55
CA MET A 655 -9.26 40.11 -13.24
C MET A 655 -8.24 40.58 -12.22
N GLY A 656 -8.57 41.63 -11.52
CA GLY A 656 -7.71 42.32 -10.57
C GLY A 656 -7.02 41.36 -9.59
N TRP A 657 -5.79 41.68 -9.31
CA TRP A 657 -4.94 41.01 -8.35
C TRP A 657 -5.62 40.93 -6.96
N PHE A 658 -5.95 39.74 -6.50
CA PHE A 658 -6.28 39.51 -5.12
C PHE A 658 -5.04 38.99 -4.41
N VAL A 659 -4.43 39.85 -3.60
CA VAL A 659 -3.44 39.44 -2.61
C VAL A 659 -4.23 38.87 -1.44
N LEU A 660 -4.04 37.59 -1.15
CA LEU A 660 -4.57 37.02 0.09
C LEU A 660 -3.83 37.69 1.27
N PRO A 661 -4.52 38.21 2.27
CA PRO A 661 -3.86 38.70 3.47
C PRO A 661 -3.12 37.52 4.14
N ASN A 662 -1.86 37.74 4.48
CA ASN A 662 -1.07 36.79 5.27
C ASN A 662 -1.87 36.38 6.48
N GLY A 663 -2.39 35.15 6.50
CA GLY A 663 -2.94 34.56 7.72
C GLY A 663 -1.80 34.22 8.66
N ASN A 664 -1.82 34.85 9.82
CA ASN A 664 -0.97 34.49 10.97
C ASN A 664 -1.27 33.09 11.47
#